data_ebfb09cd8ddfd7f5767855228a88da37
#
_entry.id   ebfb09cd8ddfd7f5767855228a88da37
#
_cell.length_a   1.000
_cell.length_b   1.000
_cell.length_c   1.000
_cell.angle_alpha   90.00
_cell.angle_beta   90.00
_cell.angle_gamma   90.00
#
_symmetry.space_group_name_H-M   'P 1'
#
loop_
_entity.id
_entity.type
_entity.pdbx_description
1 polymer ?
#
loop_
_entity_poly.entity_id
_entity_poly.type
_entity_poly.pdbx_seq_one_letter_code
_entity_poly.pdbx_strand_id
1 'polypeptide(L)'
;MSSLEWAASALQAFDGVVQASEGFRGREGQRRMAEQVANTLGAATLGKPEKSGDLHKSKQADIAGADTGNGHDDGHNVEGDDQPVRAIAVIQAGTGVGKSLAYCAPAIALALARNTRVMISTATVALQEQLVNKDLPALAALLPEPFRFALAKGRGRYVCKLKLERLTGMATDPAGADDGDDVEDDLFAEEEAASRAVRPPHEVEARLQFYSGIAQTLARGAWDGDRDSLDTQPAADIWAPMAADAASCTGKHCPSFNGCIYYERRKTLVGAQVIVVNHDLLLSSLGNRLLPELDNCLLILDEAHHLPATALAQFACRMDLGHHAWIERLAQRAVRVGVRLEVTEVADIPTHASQMRQALQQVERLVMELYGETLHAGLGGASGNTPVNPPAGATGRRTARVRLPLGELPEALLEPLGLVAHHASGFLEALRVIASALRAELRDQPAQARRLSAMYAQLGALAPRLEQTFDTAQLLLRDAAPDTAPAAKWFTLEVDGDRATLQAHASPLLPGATLRHNLWSKVRGAVLTSATLTSCGRFDFFLRESGLHGLHEEGIATTLEVPSPFDYATQGRLIAVETRADPRDAAGYVAEMVQALVRDLAEVRHGALVLFTSREQLRVAVEALTAQLRPKVLLQTAMPRQQLMATHRHRVAEGLPSIIFGMQSFGEGLDLPGKLCESVFIAKLPFAPPDDPVGEARAEWLRTIGRDPFTELVVPATAIRLAQWVGPRSAARRIGPVCIAMTGGWCGRHTDKGC
;
A
#
# COMPACT_ATOMS: atom_id res chain seq x y z
N MET A 1 -21.23 -19.97 -25.34
CA MET A 1 -20.79 -21.05 -24.42
C MET A 1 -21.44 -20.81 -23.07
N SER A 2 -21.92 -21.87 -22.43
CA SER A 2 -22.45 -21.82 -21.07
C SER A 2 -21.32 -21.62 -20.04
N SER A 3 -21.65 -21.24 -18.83
CA SER A 3 -20.65 -21.08 -17.73
C SER A 3 -19.87 -22.39 -17.47
N LEU A 4 -20.53 -23.54 -17.61
CA LEU A 4 -19.92 -24.86 -17.46
C LEU A 4 -18.91 -25.17 -18.59
N GLU A 5 -19.22 -24.79 -19.83
CA GLU A 5 -18.29 -24.98 -20.96
C GLU A 5 -17.05 -24.09 -20.81
N TRP A 6 -17.22 -22.85 -20.32
CA TRP A 6 -16.10 -21.96 -20.01
C TRP A 6 -15.20 -22.55 -18.92
N ALA A 7 -15.78 -23.04 -17.84
CA ALA A 7 -15.05 -23.67 -16.76
C ALA A 7 -14.29 -24.93 -17.20
N ALA A 8 -14.94 -25.78 -18.00
CA ALA A 8 -14.32 -27.00 -18.51
C ALA A 8 -13.12 -26.70 -19.42
N SER A 9 -13.26 -25.73 -20.34
CA SER A 9 -12.16 -25.29 -21.21
C SER A 9 -10.98 -24.74 -20.42
N ALA A 10 -11.24 -23.92 -19.39
CA ALA A 10 -10.21 -23.36 -18.54
C ALA A 10 -9.46 -24.41 -17.72
N LEU A 11 -10.19 -25.42 -17.22
CA LEU A 11 -9.60 -26.53 -16.47
C LEU A 11 -8.77 -27.44 -17.38
N GLN A 12 -9.22 -27.66 -18.62
CA GLN A 12 -8.44 -28.41 -19.61
C GLN A 12 -7.11 -27.70 -19.94
N ALA A 13 -7.10 -26.38 -20.04
CA ALA A 13 -5.87 -25.60 -20.22
C ALA A 13 -4.91 -25.78 -19.02
N PHE A 14 -5.43 -25.75 -17.79
CA PHE A 14 -4.63 -26.03 -16.59
C PHE A 14 -4.05 -27.46 -16.62
N ASP A 15 -4.87 -28.48 -16.88
CA ASP A 15 -4.43 -29.87 -16.94
C ASP A 15 -3.36 -30.07 -18.03
N GLY A 16 -3.49 -29.38 -19.19
CA GLY A 16 -2.49 -29.38 -20.25
C GLY A 16 -1.14 -28.78 -19.82
N VAL A 17 -1.16 -27.66 -19.09
CA VAL A 17 0.05 -27.05 -18.53
C VAL A 17 0.74 -27.98 -17.51
N VAL A 18 -0.04 -28.63 -16.66
CA VAL A 18 0.50 -29.59 -15.66
C VAL A 18 1.16 -30.78 -16.37
N GLN A 19 0.55 -31.31 -17.42
CA GLN A 19 1.09 -32.43 -18.19
C GLN A 19 2.36 -32.07 -18.97
N ALA A 20 2.42 -30.83 -19.49
CA ALA A 20 3.57 -30.35 -20.27
C ALA A 20 4.77 -29.94 -19.40
N SER A 21 4.57 -29.76 -18.09
CA SER A 21 5.63 -29.32 -17.16
C SER A 21 6.52 -30.48 -16.76
N GLU A 22 7.78 -30.50 -17.19
CA GLU A 22 8.77 -31.53 -16.81
C GLU A 22 8.98 -31.56 -15.30
N GLY A 23 8.85 -32.78 -14.71
CA GLY A 23 9.05 -33.01 -13.27
C GLY A 23 7.94 -32.47 -12.37
N PHE A 24 6.87 -31.91 -12.92
CA PHE A 24 5.74 -31.45 -12.16
C PHE A 24 4.82 -32.63 -11.83
N ARG A 25 4.60 -32.88 -10.55
CA ARG A 25 3.60 -33.84 -10.10
C ARG A 25 2.32 -33.09 -9.82
N GLY A 26 1.24 -33.43 -10.54
CA GLY A 26 -0.10 -32.94 -10.27
C GLY A 26 -0.46 -33.16 -8.79
N ARG A 27 -0.90 -32.11 -8.12
CA ARG A 27 -1.34 -32.16 -6.72
C ARG A 27 -2.85 -31.99 -6.71
N GLU A 28 -3.55 -32.89 -6.05
CA GLU A 28 -5.02 -32.83 -5.94
C GLU A 28 -5.52 -31.47 -5.43
N GLY A 29 -4.90 -30.93 -4.38
CA GLY A 29 -5.24 -29.60 -3.87
C GLY A 29 -5.06 -28.47 -4.89
N GLN A 30 -4.02 -28.54 -5.72
CA GLN A 30 -3.78 -27.56 -6.78
C GLN A 30 -4.88 -27.63 -7.85
N ARG A 31 -5.26 -28.83 -8.28
CA ARG A 31 -6.32 -29.04 -9.25
C ARG A 31 -7.68 -28.61 -8.72
N ARG A 32 -7.99 -28.91 -7.44
CA ARG A 32 -9.21 -28.44 -6.76
C ARG A 32 -9.29 -26.91 -6.70
N MET A 33 -8.15 -26.23 -6.46
CA MET A 33 -8.08 -24.76 -6.53
C MET A 33 -8.33 -24.27 -7.96
N ALA A 34 -7.69 -24.86 -8.97
CA ALA A 34 -7.86 -24.47 -10.37
C ALA A 34 -9.31 -24.66 -10.84
N GLU A 35 -9.98 -25.73 -10.42
CA GLU A 35 -11.39 -25.99 -10.68
C GLU A 35 -12.30 -24.91 -10.07
N GLN A 36 -12.07 -24.53 -8.82
CA GLN A 36 -12.82 -23.45 -8.17
C GLN A 36 -12.62 -22.12 -8.89
N VAL A 37 -11.38 -21.80 -9.31
CA VAL A 37 -11.07 -20.60 -10.10
C VAL A 37 -11.81 -20.62 -11.44
N ALA A 38 -11.74 -21.74 -12.17
CA ALA A 38 -12.40 -21.89 -13.47
C ALA A 38 -13.93 -21.75 -13.36
N ASN A 39 -14.55 -22.40 -12.36
CA ASN A 39 -15.99 -22.32 -12.12
C ASN A 39 -16.43 -20.90 -11.76
N THR A 40 -15.71 -20.23 -10.85
CA THR A 40 -16.05 -18.88 -10.42
C THR A 40 -15.91 -17.87 -11.55
N LEU A 41 -14.76 -17.83 -12.22
CA LEU A 41 -14.52 -16.86 -13.29
C LEU A 41 -15.34 -17.19 -14.55
N GLY A 42 -15.63 -18.46 -14.81
CA GLY A 42 -16.51 -18.89 -15.89
C GLY A 42 -17.98 -18.49 -15.72
N ALA A 43 -18.46 -18.42 -14.47
CA ALA A 43 -19.83 -18.02 -14.14
C ALA A 43 -20.08 -16.52 -14.22
N ALA A 44 -19.04 -15.68 -14.07
CA ALA A 44 -19.18 -14.23 -14.04
C ALA A 44 -19.61 -13.66 -15.39
N THR A 45 -20.62 -12.79 -15.42
CA THR A 45 -21.01 -12.03 -16.62
C THR A 45 -20.16 -10.77 -16.71
N LEU A 46 -19.31 -10.67 -17.73
CA LEU A 46 -18.44 -9.51 -17.96
C LEU A 46 -19.18 -8.38 -18.67
N GLY A 47 -18.73 -7.15 -18.46
CA GLY A 47 -19.19 -5.97 -19.18
C GLY A 47 -18.82 -6.00 -20.67
N LYS A 48 -19.17 -4.94 -21.40
CA LYS A 48 -18.79 -4.83 -22.82
C LYS A 48 -17.27 -4.71 -22.95
N PRO A 49 -16.63 -5.42 -23.93
CA PRO A 49 -15.19 -5.30 -24.13
C PRO A 49 -14.82 -3.87 -24.51
N GLU A 50 -13.82 -3.30 -23.82
CA GLU A 50 -13.24 -2.02 -24.20
C GLU A 50 -12.69 -2.10 -25.63
N LYS A 51 -13.09 -1.17 -26.50
CA LYS A 51 -12.45 -1.03 -27.80
C LYS A 51 -10.98 -0.65 -27.58
N SER A 52 -10.06 -1.35 -28.24
CA SER A 52 -8.60 -1.18 -28.06
C SER A 52 -8.06 0.24 -28.31
N GLY A 53 -8.91 1.19 -28.71
CA GLY A 53 -8.61 2.62 -28.82
C GLY A 53 -8.95 3.48 -27.58
N ASP A 54 -9.67 2.97 -26.61
CA ASP A 54 -10.19 3.80 -25.51
C ASP A 54 -9.16 4.06 -24.40
N LEU A 55 -8.15 3.21 -24.23
CA LEU A 55 -6.98 3.51 -23.39
C LEU A 55 -6.13 4.68 -23.94
N HIS A 56 -6.17 4.94 -25.24
CA HIS A 56 -5.56 6.13 -25.85
C HIS A 56 -6.49 7.35 -25.83
N LYS A 57 -7.80 7.13 -25.78
CA LYS A 57 -8.81 8.19 -25.66
C LYS A 57 -9.17 8.51 -24.21
N SER A 58 -8.34 8.15 -23.25
CA SER A 58 -8.47 8.74 -21.93
C SER A 58 -8.28 10.24 -22.08
N LYS A 59 -9.31 10.90 -22.57
CA LYS A 59 -9.51 12.32 -22.32
C LYS A 59 -9.36 12.48 -20.81
N GLN A 60 -8.24 13.02 -20.45
CA GLN A 60 -8.05 13.89 -19.32
C GLN A 60 -9.33 14.19 -18.54
N ALA A 61 -9.74 13.26 -17.68
CA ALA A 61 -10.63 13.55 -16.57
C ALA A 61 -9.77 13.55 -15.30
N ASP A 62 -8.62 14.22 -15.41
CA ASP A 62 -7.78 14.54 -14.28
C ASP A 62 -8.34 15.86 -13.74
N ILE A 63 -8.91 15.85 -12.58
CA ILE A 63 -9.51 16.99 -11.89
C ILE A 63 -10.88 17.40 -12.48
N ALA A 64 -11.84 16.52 -12.56
CA ALA A 64 -13.23 16.87 -12.68
C ALA A 64 -14.05 16.00 -11.73
N GLY A 65 -14.69 16.67 -10.77
CA GLY A 65 -15.54 16.08 -9.76
C GLY A 65 -16.65 15.23 -10.35
N ALA A 66 -17.15 14.34 -9.53
CA ALA A 66 -18.38 13.62 -9.74
C ALA A 66 -19.50 14.63 -10.03
N ASP A 67 -19.90 14.71 -11.29
CA ASP A 67 -21.10 15.43 -11.68
C ASP A 67 -22.30 14.58 -11.23
N THR A 68 -23.01 15.06 -10.24
CA THR A 68 -24.35 14.58 -9.89
C THR A 68 -25.35 15.12 -10.92
N GLY A 69 -25.23 14.66 -12.15
CA GLY A 69 -26.21 14.94 -13.19
C GLY A 69 -27.41 14.03 -13.04
N ASN A 70 -28.48 14.53 -12.48
CA ASN A 70 -29.85 14.01 -12.64
C ASN A 70 -30.22 14.05 -14.14
N GLY A 71 -29.88 12.97 -14.86
CA GLY A 71 -30.44 12.71 -16.17
C GLY A 71 -31.68 11.84 -16.02
N HIS A 72 -32.87 12.41 -16.17
CA HIS A 72 -34.06 11.65 -16.48
C HIS A 72 -33.79 10.92 -17.79
N ASP A 73 -33.68 9.63 -17.73
CA ASP A 73 -33.70 8.74 -18.90
C ASP A 73 -35.09 8.09 -18.93
N ASP A 74 -35.84 8.46 -19.93
CA ASP A 74 -37.17 7.94 -20.19
C ASP A 74 -37.11 6.44 -20.49
N GLY A 75 -37.86 5.69 -19.69
CA GLY A 75 -37.90 4.24 -19.74
C GLY A 75 -38.37 3.68 -21.08
N HIS A 76 -37.56 2.75 -21.61
CA HIS A 76 -38.10 1.64 -22.35
C HIS A 76 -37.83 0.36 -21.55
N ASN A 77 -38.89 -0.10 -20.88
CA ASN A 77 -39.02 -1.44 -20.34
C ASN A 77 -38.73 -2.46 -21.45
N VAL A 78 -37.61 -3.12 -21.36
CA VAL A 78 -37.38 -4.44 -21.94
C VAL A 78 -37.31 -5.37 -20.76
N GLU A 79 -38.41 -6.00 -20.43
CA GLU A 79 -38.49 -7.13 -19.51
C GLU A 79 -37.63 -8.28 -20.08
N GLY A 80 -36.46 -8.51 -19.49
CA GLY A 80 -35.60 -9.64 -19.65
C GLY A 80 -34.71 -9.68 -18.39
N ASP A 81 -34.98 -10.64 -17.54
CA ASP A 81 -34.39 -10.87 -16.21
C ASP A 81 -32.93 -11.35 -16.32
N ASP A 82 -32.06 -10.54 -16.92
CA ASP A 82 -30.62 -10.80 -17.04
C ASP A 82 -29.82 -9.80 -16.17
N GLN A 83 -30.04 -9.88 -14.86
CA GLN A 83 -29.10 -9.22 -13.94
C GLN A 83 -27.71 -9.84 -14.12
N PRO A 84 -26.67 -8.99 -14.30
CA PRO A 84 -25.32 -9.52 -14.55
C PRO A 84 -24.86 -10.35 -13.37
N VAL A 85 -24.56 -11.62 -13.62
CA VAL A 85 -24.11 -12.58 -12.60
C VAL A 85 -22.75 -12.17 -12.09
N ARG A 86 -22.62 -11.99 -10.78
CA ARG A 86 -21.35 -11.81 -10.07
C ARG A 86 -20.93 -13.14 -9.46
N ALA A 87 -19.63 -13.42 -9.50
CA ALA A 87 -19.08 -14.62 -8.89
C ALA A 87 -17.71 -14.32 -8.26
N ILE A 88 -17.56 -14.62 -6.98
CA ILE A 88 -16.35 -14.35 -6.21
C ILE A 88 -15.95 -15.62 -5.45
N ALA A 89 -14.68 -16.01 -5.51
CA ALA A 89 -14.14 -17.09 -4.69
C ALA A 89 -13.12 -16.57 -3.68
N VAL A 90 -13.21 -17.04 -2.46
CA VAL A 90 -12.24 -16.81 -1.38
C VAL A 90 -11.57 -18.15 -1.07
N ILE A 91 -10.32 -18.30 -1.47
CA ILE A 91 -9.60 -19.57 -1.45
C ILE A 91 -8.40 -19.47 -0.51
N GLN A 92 -8.46 -20.15 0.62
CA GLN A 92 -7.29 -20.42 1.42
C GLN A 92 -6.54 -21.59 0.81
N ALA A 93 -5.37 -21.36 0.29
CA ALA A 93 -4.51 -22.41 -0.24
C ALA A 93 -3.19 -22.44 0.51
N GLY A 94 -2.96 -23.50 1.24
CA GLY A 94 -1.75 -23.72 2.01
C GLY A 94 -0.50 -23.58 1.13
N THR A 95 0.61 -23.30 1.74
CA THR A 95 1.85 -23.17 0.98
C THR A 95 2.31 -24.48 0.37
N GLY A 96 3.02 -24.38 -0.73
CA GLY A 96 3.43 -25.55 -1.50
C GLY A 96 2.34 -26.14 -2.40
N VAL A 97 1.10 -25.67 -2.36
CA VAL A 97 0.03 -26.06 -3.28
C VAL A 97 0.37 -25.69 -4.73
N GLY A 98 1.10 -24.60 -4.96
CA GLY A 98 1.38 -24.06 -6.28
C GLY A 98 0.29 -23.09 -6.75
N LYS A 99 -0.09 -22.15 -5.88
CA LYS A 99 -1.15 -21.16 -6.08
C LYS A 99 -1.07 -20.43 -7.43
N SER A 100 0.13 -19.88 -7.78
CA SER A 100 0.29 -19.07 -8.98
C SER A 100 -0.17 -19.82 -10.24
N LEU A 101 0.23 -21.08 -10.42
CA LEU A 101 -0.20 -21.89 -11.54
C LEU A 101 -1.71 -22.16 -11.50
N ALA A 102 -2.25 -22.49 -10.30
CA ALA A 102 -3.65 -22.86 -10.14
C ALA A 102 -4.62 -21.73 -10.44
N TYR A 103 -4.24 -20.47 -10.24
CA TYR A 103 -5.10 -19.34 -10.59
C TYR A 103 -4.76 -18.73 -11.95
N CYS A 104 -3.47 -18.67 -12.35
CA CYS A 104 -3.07 -18.05 -13.62
C CYS A 104 -3.55 -18.86 -14.83
N ALA A 105 -3.31 -20.17 -14.87
CA ALA A 105 -3.59 -20.97 -16.05
C ALA A 105 -5.09 -20.92 -16.47
N PRO A 106 -6.07 -21.20 -15.56
CA PRO A 106 -7.47 -21.13 -15.95
C PRO A 106 -7.95 -19.71 -16.21
N ALA A 107 -7.47 -18.70 -15.45
CA ALA A 107 -7.88 -17.32 -15.65
C ALA A 107 -7.38 -16.75 -17.00
N ILE A 108 -6.14 -17.06 -17.39
CA ILE A 108 -5.56 -16.63 -18.66
C ILE A 108 -6.30 -17.29 -19.83
N ALA A 109 -6.55 -18.61 -19.76
CA ALA A 109 -7.32 -19.31 -20.78
C ALA A 109 -8.72 -18.71 -20.97
N LEU A 110 -9.44 -18.42 -19.85
CA LEU A 110 -10.73 -17.75 -19.91
C LEU A 110 -10.65 -16.35 -20.51
N ALA A 111 -9.63 -15.57 -20.14
CA ALA A 111 -9.48 -14.22 -20.65
C ALA A 111 -9.23 -14.21 -22.17
N LEU A 112 -8.41 -15.12 -22.68
CA LEU A 112 -8.16 -15.27 -24.11
C LEU A 112 -9.44 -15.68 -24.84
N ALA A 113 -10.12 -16.71 -24.38
CA ALA A 113 -11.32 -17.23 -25.00
C ALA A 113 -12.50 -16.22 -24.97
N ARG A 114 -12.58 -15.35 -23.96
CA ARG A 114 -13.62 -14.33 -23.80
C ARG A 114 -13.22 -12.94 -24.30
N ASN A 115 -12.02 -12.83 -24.91
CA ASN A 115 -11.44 -11.55 -25.36
C ASN A 115 -11.47 -10.45 -24.28
N THR A 116 -11.08 -10.81 -23.07
CA THR A 116 -10.99 -9.93 -21.90
C THR A 116 -9.59 -9.97 -21.31
N ARG A 117 -9.40 -9.42 -20.12
CA ARG A 117 -8.12 -9.32 -19.43
C ARG A 117 -8.16 -9.96 -18.06
N VAL A 118 -7.02 -10.45 -17.62
CA VAL A 118 -6.77 -10.82 -16.21
C VAL A 118 -6.00 -9.70 -15.53
N MET A 119 -6.49 -9.24 -14.41
CA MET A 119 -5.77 -8.34 -13.52
C MET A 119 -5.35 -9.11 -12.27
N ILE A 120 -4.05 -9.26 -12.06
CA ILE A 120 -3.48 -9.95 -10.90
C ILE A 120 -2.92 -8.90 -9.96
N SER A 121 -3.54 -8.75 -8.80
CA SER A 121 -3.08 -7.86 -7.75
C SER A 121 -2.40 -8.65 -6.64
N THR A 122 -1.20 -8.21 -6.24
CA THR A 122 -0.43 -8.84 -5.16
C THR A 122 -0.02 -7.82 -4.08
N ALA A 123 0.44 -8.29 -2.94
CA ALA A 123 0.75 -7.40 -1.82
C ALA A 123 2.08 -6.64 -1.98
N THR A 124 3.10 -7.22 -2.62
CA THR A 124 4.46 -6.67 -2.62
C THR A 124 5.09 -6.61 -4.00
N VAL A 125 6.05 -5.69 -4.16
CA VAL A 125 6.84 -5.57 -5.41
C VAL A 125 7.60 -6.86 -5.71
N ALA A 126 8.15 -7.53 -4.71
CA ALA A 126 8.88 -8.78 -4.89
C ALA A 126 8.00 -9.91 -5.47
N LEU A 127 6.74 -10.00 -5.06
CA LEU A 127 5.77 -10.96 -5.62
C LEU A 127 5.37 -10.57 -7.05
N GLN A 128 5.25 -9.29 -7.35
CA GLN A 128 5.03 -8.81 -8.72
C GLN A 128 6.17 -9.24 -9.65
N GLU A 129 7.41 -9.04 -9.19
CA GLU A 129 8.61 -9.41 -9.95
C GLU A 129 8.72 -10.93 -10.14
N GLN A 130 8.36 -11.72 -9.14
CA GLN A 130 8.31 -13.17 -9.27
C GLN A 130 7.31 -13.60 -10.34
N LEU A 131 6.09 -13.06 -10.32
CA LEU A 131 5.07 -13.35 -11.32
C LEU A 131 5.56 -12.99 -12.74
N VAL A 132 6.08 -11.79 -12.92
CA VAL A 132 6.45 -11.25 -14.24
C VAL A 132 7.73 -11.88 -14.78
N ASN A 133 8.72 -12.17 -13.92
CA ASN A 133 10.02 -12.66 -14.37
C ASN A 133 10.14 -14.19 -14.38
N LYS A 134 9.24 -14.91 -13.68
CA LYS A 134 9.33 -16.36 -13.54
C LYS A 134 8.04 -17.08 -13.93
N ASP A 135 6.91 -16.78 -13.25
CA ASP A 135 5.71 -17.59 -13.35
C ASP A 135 4.97 -17.37 -14.70
N LEU A 136 4.78 -16.13 -15.12
CA LEU A 136 4.11 -15.80 -16.39
C LEU A 136 4.92 -16.18 -17.62
N PRO A 137 6.27 -15.99 -17.69
CA PRO A 137 7.08 -16.51 -18.79
C PRO A 137 7.01 -18.03 -18.91
N ALA A 138 7.04 -18.77 -17.80
CA ALA A 138 6.89 -20.22 -17.81
C ALA A 138 5.52 -20.65 -18.35
N LEU A 139 4.44 -19.96 -17.96
CA LEU A 139 3.09 -20.21 -18.49
C LEU A 139 2.95 -19.86 -19.97
N ALA A 140 3.59 -18.77 -20.42
CA ALA A 140 3.56 -18.36 -21.83
C ALA A 140 4.24 -19.38 -22.75
N ALA A 141 5.17 -20.17 -22.24
CA ALA A 141 5.81 -21.26 -22.97
C ALA A 141 4.97 -22.55 -23.02
N LEU A 142 4.01 -22.72 -22.09
CA LEU A 142 3.24 -23.96 -21.92
C LEU A 142 1.79 -23.86 -22.40
N LEU A 143 1.20 -22.68 -22.39
CA LEU A 143 -0.16 -22.47 -22.88
C LEU A 143 -0.20 -22.48 -24.42
N PRO A 144 -1.23 -23.10 -25.03
CA PRO A 144 -1.31 -23.24 -26.48
C PRO A 144 -1.54 -21.91 -27.20
N GLU A 145 -2.21 -20.96 -26.56
CA GLU A 145 -2.47 -19.64 -27.11
C GLU A 145 -1.48 -18.62 -26.57
N PRO A 146 -0.81 -17.82 -27.43
CA PRO A 146 0.12 -16.80 -26.97
C PRO A 146 -0.61 -15.65 -26.29
N PHE A 147 -0.06 -15.15 -25.21
CA PHE A 147 -0.57 -13.97 -24.50
C PHE A 147 0.56 -13.00 -24.14
N ARG A 148 0.21 -11.74 -23.98
CA ARG A 148 1.12 -10.71 -23.49
C ARG A 148 0.77 -10.36 -22.05
N PHE A 149 1.80 -10.12 -21.26
CA PHE A 149 1.64 -9.66 -19.90
C PHE A 149 2.47 -8.40 -19.64
N ALA A 150 2.03 -7.58 -18.72
CA ALA A 150 2.70 -6.35 -18.35
C ALA A 150 2.58 -6.06 -16.85
N LEU A 151 3.62 -5.42 -16.29
CA LEU A 151 3.66 -4.95 -14.94
C LEU A 151 3.23 -3.48 -14.90
N ALA A 152 2.19 -3.17 -14.14
CA ALA A 152 1.80 -1.80 -13.85
C ALA A 152 2.33 -1.40 -12.47
N LYS A 153 3.11 -0.34 -12.44
CA LYS A 153 3.59 0.30 -11.21
C LYS A 153 3.03 1.71 -11.10
N GLY A 154 2.87 2.19 -9.87
CA GLY A 154 2.46 3.57 -9.61
C GLY A 154 3.41 4.58 -10.28
N ARG A 155 2.86 5.68 -10.77
CA ARG A 155 3.60 6.72 -11.51
C ARG A 155 4.83 7.20 -10.75
N GLY A 156 4.74 7.37 -9.44
CA GLY A 156 5.85 7.81 -8.59
C GLY A 156 7.04 6.84 -8.50
N ARG A 157 6.95 5.64 -9.10
CA ARG A 157 8.08 4.71 -9.23
C ARG A 157 9.00 5.06 -10.39
N TYR A 158 8.56 5.92 -11.30
CA TYR A 158 9.33 6.30 -12.48
C TYR A 158 9.89 7.71 -12.35
N VAL A 159 11.08 7.92 -12.89
CA VAL A 159 11.65 9.26 -12.98
C VAL A 159 10.94 10.09 -14.05
N CYS A 160 10.70 11.35 -13.78
CA CYS A 160 10.24 12.34 -14.77
C CYS A 160 11.45 13.05 -15.40
N LYS A 161 11.68 12.85 -16.70
CA LYS A 161 12.80 13.49 -17.40
C LYS A 161 12.77 15.02 -17.29
N LEU A 162 11.59 15.61 -17.46
CA LEU A 162 11.43 17.07 -17.38
C LEU A 162 11.81 17.62 -15.99
N LYS A 163 11.44 16.91 -14.91
CA LYS A 163 11.84 17.30 -13.56
C LYS A 163 13.33 17.12 -13.33
N LEU A 164 13.88 15.99 -13.81
CA LEU A 164 15.31 15.69 -13.67
C LEU A 164 16.18 16.70 -14.43
N GLU A 165 15.79 17.07 -15.65
CA GLU A 165 16.46 18.11 -16.45
C GLU A 165 16.51 19.46 -15.70
N ARG A 166 15.42 19.84 -15.03
CA ARG A 166 15.38 21.06 -14.21
C ARG A 166 16.28 20.97 -12.98
N LEU A 167 16.26 19.86 -12.26
CA LEU A 167 17.09 19.64 -11.07
C LEU A 167 18.60 19.66 -11.38
N THR A 168 18.98 19.28 -12.61
CA THR A 168 20.39 19.26 -13.04
C THR A 168 20.85 20.53 -13.76
N GLY A 169 19.97 21.52 -13.95
CA GLY A 169 20.28 22.73 -14.70
C GLY A 169 20.53 22.52 -16.21
N MET A 170 20.21 21.31 -16.73
CA MET A 170 20.34 20.98 -18.16
C MET A 170 19.25 21.62 -19.04
N ALA A 171 18.32 22.36 -18.46
CA ALA A 171 17.21 22.98 -19.16
C ALA A 171 17.58 24.38 -19.72
N THR A 172 18.83 24.61 -20.14
CA THR A 172 19.21 25.85 -20.84
C THR A 172 18.71 25.79 -22.27
N ASP A 173 17.68 26.56 -22.57
CA ASP A 173 17.24 26.83 -23.93
C ASP A 173 18.03 28.05 -24.46
N PRO A 174 18.90 27.88 -25.48
CA PRO A 174 19.63 29.06 -26.05
C PRO A 174 18.73 29.90 -26.96
N ALA A 175 17.47 29.54 -27.18
CA ALA A 175 16.56 30.26 -28.09
C ALA A 175 15.50 31.15 -27.42
N GLY A 176 15.56 31.37 -26.10
CA GLY A 176 14.54 32.13 -25.35
C GLY A 176 15.09 33.30 -24.53
N ALA A 177 16.25 33.84 -24.88
CA ALA A 177 16.88 34.96 -24.14
C ALA A 177 16.40 36.33 -24.61
N ASP A 178 15.07 36.52 -24.77
CA ASP A 178 14.58 37.89 -25.11
C ASP A 178 13.20 38.20 -24.49
N ASP A 179 13.01 37.90 -23.22
CA ASP A 179 12.00 38.56 -22.36
C ASP A 179 12.48 38.46 -20.91
N GLY A 180 13.11 39.55 -20.46
CA GLY A 180 13.90 39.63 -19.22
C GLY A 180 13.13 39.66 -17.90
N ASP A 181 11.91 39.04 -17.81
CA ASP A 181 11.08 39.14 -16.61
C ASP A 181 10.63 37.80 -16.01
N ASP A 182 10.96 36.66 -16.62
CA ASP A 182 10.38 35.36 -16.25
C ASP A 182 11.40 34.31 -15.71
N VAL A 183 12.66 34.64 -15.48
CA VAL A 183 13.71 33.66 -15.09
C VAL A 183 13.81 33.47 -13.58
N GLU A 184 13.23 34.37 -12.76
CA GLU A 184 13.36 34.30 -11.29
C GLU A 184 12.28 33.47 -10.56
N ASP A 185 11.30 32.89 -11.27
CA ASP A 185 10.15 32.24 -10.64
C ASP A 185 10.13 30.70 -10.82
N ASP A 186 11.30 30.08 -10.79
CA ASP A 186 11.34 28.60 -10.75
C ASP A 186 10.98 28.09 -9.35
N LEU A 187 9.83 27.45 -9.25
CA LEU A 187 9.26 26.87 -8.03
C LEU A 187 10.20 25.93 -7.29
N PHE A 188 10.98 25.19 -8.06
CA PHE A 188 11.99 24.30 -7.51
C PHE A 188 13.19 25.10 -7.00
N ALA A 189 13.50 26.26 -7.60
CA ALA A 189 14.53 27.15 -7.09
C ALA A 189 14.13 27.76 -5.75
N GLU A 190 12.85 28.14 -5.54
CA GLU A 190 12.38 28.68 -4.25
C GLU A 190 12.25 27.61 -3.16
N GLU A 191 11.69 26.43 -3.48
CA GLU A 191 11.63 25.31 -2.52
C GLU A 191 13.03 24.76 -2.24
N GLU A 192 13.88 24.67 -3.25
CA GLU A 192 15.29 24.34 -3.08
C GLU A 192 16.06 25.46 -2.37
N ALA A 193 15.81 26.74 -2.68
CA ALA A 193 16.46 27.85 -1.97
C ALA A 193 16.03 27.92 -0.51
N ALA A 194 14.73 27.75 -0.21
CA ALA A 194 14.24 27.65 1.16
C ALA A 194 14.76 26.36 1.86
N SER A 195 14.87 25.26 1.14
CA SER A 195 15.43 24.01 1.62
C SER A 195 16.96 24.06 1.73
N ARG A 196 17.65 24.79 0.85
CA ARG A 196 19.10 25.07 0.88
C ARG A 196 19.47 25.97 2.05
N ALA A 197 18.63 26.97 2.38
CA ALA A 197 18.84 27.82 3.54
C ALA A 197 18.80 27.10 4.90
N VAL A 198 18.19 25.90 4.93
CA VAL A 198 18.03 25.08 6.14
C VAL A 198 18.98 23.88 6.17
N ARG A 199 19.59 23.52 5.01
CA ARG A 199 20.47 22.33 4.91
C ARG A 199 21.95 22.72 4.85
N PRO A 200 22.82 21.89 5.43
CA PRO A 200 24.26 22.08 5.29
C PRO A 200 24.69 22.05 3.81
N PRO A 201 25.64 22.89 3.38
CA PRO A 201 26.08 22.98 1.98
C PRO A 201 26.51 21.65 1.37
N HIS A 202 27.14 20.77 2.15
CA HIS A 202 27.58 19.45 1.70
C HIS A 202 26.43 18.50 1.34
N GLU A 203 25.25 18.60 2.01
CA GLU A 203 24.07 17.81 1.66
C GLU A 203 23.44 18.28 0.34
N VAL A 204 23.45 19.59 0.10
CA VAL A 204 22.96 20.18 -1.16
C VAL A 204 23.83 19.71 -2.32
N GLU A 205 25.16 19.76 -2.16
CA GLU A 205 26.10 19.28 -3.17
C GLU A 205 25.96 17.79 -3.45
N ALA A 206 25.84 16.96 -2.41
CA ALA A 206 25.62 15.53 -2.54
C ALA A 206 24.33 15.20 -3.31
N ARG A 207 23.26 15.97 -3.10
CA ARG A 207 22.01 15.81 -3.86
C ARG A 207 22.16 16.16 -5.34
N LEU A 208 22.82 17.28 -5.64
CA LEU A 208 23.09 17.70 -7.02
C LEU A 208 23.96 16.67 -7.75
N GLN A 209 24.98 16.14 -7.09
CA GLN A 209 25.81 15.05 -7.62
C GLN A 209 25.00 13.79 -7.88
N PHE A 210 24.09 13.44 -6.97
CA PHE A 210 23.18 12.31 -7.16
C PHE A 210 22.27 12.50 -8.38
N TYR A 211 21.59 13.66 -8.52
CA TYR A 211 20.71 13.93 -9.65
C TYR A 211 21.48 13.95 -10.98
N SER A 212 22.68 14.53 -11.00
CA SER A 212 23.54 14.55 -12.19
C SER A 212 24.01 13.15 -12.57
N GLY A 213 24.37 12.31 -11.58
CA GLY A 213 24.73 10.92 -11.80
C GLY A 213 23.58 10.08 -12.37
N ILE A 214 22.39 10.25 -11.81
CA ILE A 214 21.15 9.60 -12.30
C ILE A 214 20.82 10.06 -13.73
N ALA A 215 20.93 11.34 -14.04
CA ALA A 215 20.67 11.87 -15.38
C ALA A 215 21.66 11.28 -16.41
N GLN A 216 22.93 11.19 -16.08
CA GLN A 216 23.96 10.57 -16.94
C GLN A 216 23.71 9.08 -17.17
N THR A 217 23.35 8.35 -16.11
CA THR A 217 23.06 6.92 -16.19
C THR A 217 21.84 6.65 -17.06
N LEU A 218 20.80 7.49 -16.93
CA LEU A 218 19.60 7.44 -17.76
C LEU A 218 19.92 7.78 -19.22
N ALA A 219 20.70 8.84 -19.48
CA ALA A 219 21.07 9.27 -20.83
C ALA A 219 21.90 8.19 -21.59
N ARG A 220 22.75 7.44 -20.87
CA ARG A 220 23.53 6.33 -21.42
C ARG A 220 22.72 5.05 -21.62
N GLY A 221 21.43 5.00 -21.20
CA GLY A 221 20.60 3.81 -21.24
C GLY A 221 21.04 2.70 -20.26
N ALA A 222 21.90 3.01 -19.30
CA ALA A 222 22.37 2.07 -18.29
C ALA A 222 21.36 1.85 -17.16
N TRP A 223 20.30 2.65 -17.13
CA TRP A 223 19.18 2.53 -16.20
C TRP A 223 17.87 2.79 -16.93
N ASP A 224 16.83 2.03 -16.60
CA ASP A 224 15.53 2.07 -17.26
C ASP A 224 14.57 3.13 -16.72
N GLY A 225 14.97 3.89 -15.71
CA GLY A 225 14.19 4.95 -15.08
C GLY A 225 13.16 4.47 -14.05
N ASP A 226 13.16 3.20 -13.70
CA ASP A 226 12.36 2.64 -12.60
C ASP A 226 13.17 2.72 -11.29
N ARG A 227 12.56 3.27 -10.24
CA ARG A 227 13.19 3.36 -8.91
C ARG A 227 13.60 1.99 -8.38
N ASP A 228 12.75 0.97 -8.60
CA ASP A 228 12.95 -0.36 -8.02
C ASP A 228 14.11 -1.11 -8.68
N SER A 229 14.56 -0.69 -9.88
CA SER A 229 15.73 -1.26 -10.58
C SER A 229 17.07 -0.65 -10.13
N LEU A 230 17.06 0.34 -9.22
CA LEU A 230 18.29 0.89 -8.66
C LEU A 230 18.89 -0.05 -7.60
N ASP A 231 20.20 -0.26 -7.67
CA ASP A 231 20.94 -1.09 -6.70
C ASP A 231 20.77 -0.59 -5.25
N THR A 232 20.76 0.73 -5.09
CA THR A 232 20.51 1.37 -3.79
C THR A 232 19.28 2.28 -3.90
N GLN A 233 18.25 1.99 -3.09
CA GLN A 233 17.02 2.78 -3.07
C GLN A 233 17.29 4.16 -2.47
N PRO A 234 17.05 5.27 -3.21
CA PRO A 234 17.20 6.60 -2.67
C PRO A 234 16.15 6.88 -1.60
N ALA A 235 16.49 7.71 -0.62
CA ALA A 235 15.56 8.19 0.39
C ALA A 235 14.36 8.90 -0.27
N ALA A 236 13.19 8.89 0.41
CA ALA A 236 11.96 9.42 -0.17
C ALA A 236 12.07 10.93 -0.53
N ASP A 237 12.77 11.70 0.29
CA ASP A 237 13.02 13.13 0.11
C ASP A 237 14.02 13.46 -1.02
N ILE A 238 14.84 12.50 -1.42
CA ILE A 238 15.73 12.58 -2.59
C ILE A 238 14.98 12.16 -3.85
N TRP A 239 14.11 11.14 -3.75
CA TRP A 239 13.37 10.63 -4.89
C TRP A 239 12.20 11.51 -5.33
N ALA A 240 11.39 12.02 -4.37
CA ALA A 240 10.16 12.75 -4.66
C ALA A 240 10.31 13.93 -5.64
N PRO A 241 11.37 14.77 -5.58
CA PRO A 241 11.52 15.89 -6.51
C PRO A 241 11.64 15.47 -7.98
N MET A 242 12.22 14.31 -8.28
CA MET A 242 12.40 13.82 -9.66
C MET A 242 11.35 12.78 -10.08
N ALA A 243 10.53 12.32 -9.16
CA ALA A 243 9.49 11.33 -9.44
C ALA A 243 8.39 11.87 -10.36
N ALA A 244 7.87 11.05 -11.25
CA ALA A 244 6.69 11.38 -12.01
C ALA A 244 5.45 11.37 -11.10
N ASP A 245 4.57 12.35 -11.24
CA ASP A 245 3.28 12.40 -10.54
C ASP A 245 2.12 12.74 -11.49
N ALA A 246 0.89 12.55 -11.05
CA ALA A 246 -0.29 12.80 -11.86
C ALA A 246 -0.59 14.29 -11.98
N ALA A 247 -0.48 15.01 -10.86
CA ALA A 247 -0.93 16.39 -10.75
C ALA A 247 -0.08 17.35 -11.58
N SER A 248 1.25 17.12 -11.68
CA SER A 248 2.17 17.98 -12.45
C SER A 248 2.40 17.54 -13.90
N CYS A 249 1.75 16.47 -14.38
CA CYS A 249 2.00 15.88 -15.70
C CYS A 249 1.02 16.35 -16.76
N THR A 250 1.51 16.98 -17.83
CA THR A 250 0.71 17.42 -19.00
C THR A 250 0.46 16.32 -20.04
N GLY A 251 0.89 15.10 -19.77
CA GLY A 251 0.63 13.93 -20.64
C GLY A 251 1.23 14.09 -22.03
N LYS A 252 0.41 13.89 -23.06
CA LYS A 252 0.82 13.99 -24.47
C LYS A 252 1.34 15.37 -24.91
N HIS A 253 1.04 16.40 -24.13
CA HIS A 253 1.50 17.77 -24.40
C HIS A 253 2.83 18.10 -23.72
N CYS A 254 3.41 17.15 -22.95
CA CYS A 254 4.71 17.31 -22.33
C CYS A 254 5.83 17.38 -23.39
N PRO A 255 6.76 18.33 -23.36
CA PRO A 255 7.88 18.40 -24.31
C PRO A 255 8.75 17.14 -24.32
N SER A 256 8.84 16.43 -23.19
CA SER A 256 9.58 15.17 -23.07
C SER A 256 8.71 13.91 -23.27
N PHE A 257 7.51 14.03 -23.88
CA PHE A 257 6.55 12.92 -24.00
C PHE A 257 7.08 11.73 -24.79
N ASN A 258 7.74 11.98 -25.94
CA ASN A 258 8.25 10.95 -26.85
C ASN A 258 9.34 10.05 -26.21
N GLY A 259 9.98 10.53 -25.14
CA GLY A 259 10.94 9.74 -24.38
C GLY A 259 10.51 9.52 -22.93
N CYS A 260 9.23 9.70 -22.61
CA CYS A 260 8.73 9.59 -21.25
C CYS A 260 8.67 8.14 -20.79
N ILE A 261 9.44 7.80 -19.77
CA ILE A 261 9.56 6.43 -19.24
C ILE A 261 8.22 5.88 -18.77
N TYR A 262 7.47 6.68 -18.01
CA TYR A 262 6.15 6.27 -17.54
C TYR A 262 5.20 5.93 -18.68
N TYR A 263 5.12 6.77 -19.72
CA TYR A 263 4.21 6.52 -20.84
C TYR A 263 4.67 5.37 -21.73
N GLU A 264 5.97 5.15 -21.89
CA GLU A 264 6.50 3.96 -22.60
C GLU A 264 6.10 2.67 -21.84
N ARG A 265 6.26 2.65 -20.52
CA ARG A 265 5.79 1.52 -19.71
C ARG A 265 4.27 1.36 -19.76
N ARG A 266 3.53 2.46 -19.78
CA ARG A 266 2.06 2.41 -19.89
C ARG A 266 1.57 1.87 -21.23
N LYS A 267 2.27 2.12 -22.33
CA LYS A 267 1.93 1.56 -23.64
C LYS A 267 1.92 0.03 -23.64
N THR A 268 2.78 -0.61 -22.84
CA THR A 268 2.80 -2.07 -22.74
C THR A 268 1.52 -2.66 -22.15
N LEU A 269 0.78 -1.88 -21.32
CA LEU A 269 -0.49 -2.31 -20.73
C LEU A 269 -1.62 -2.41 -21.77
N VAL A 270 -1.57 -1.61 -22.84
CA VAL A 270 -2.67 -1.51 -23.83
C VAL A 270 -2.88 -2.84 -24.56
N GLY A 271 -1.79 -3.53 -24.89
CA GLY A 271 -1.85 -4.82 -25.61
C GLY A 271 -1.74 -6.05 -24.72
N ALA A 272 -1.69 -5.89 -23.39
CA ALA A 272 -1.55 -6.99 -22.46
C ALA A 272 -2.89 -7.64 -22.11
N GLN A 273 -2.96 -8.96 -22.17
CA GLN A 273 -4.07 -9.77 -21.67
C GLN A 273 -3.95 -10.01 -20.16
N VAL A 274 -2.72 -10.00 -19.63
CA VAL A 274 -2.47 -10.14 -18.18
C VAL A 274 -1.77 -8.88 -17.67
N ILE A 275 -2.36 -8.24 -16.67
CA ILE A 275 -1.81 -7.04 -16.03
C ILE A 275 -1.54 -7.36 -14.57
N VAL A 276 -0.29 -7.22 -14.16
CA VAL A 276 0.13 -7.41 -12.77
C VAL A 276 0.24 -6.06 -12.09
N VAL A 277 -0.39 -5.91 -10.91
CA VAL A 277 -0.42 -4.69 -10.09
C VAL A 277 -0.15 -5.03 -8.63
N ASN A 278 0.04 -4.03 -7.76
CA ASN A 278 -0.08 -4.24 -6.32
C ASN A 278 -1.45 -3.74 -5.81
N HIS A 279 -1.81 -4.13 -4.58
CA HIS A 279 -3.10 -3.74 -3.98
C HIS A 279 -3.24 -2.22 -3.84
N ASP A 280 -2.15 -1.51 -3.53
CA ASP A 280 -2.17 -0.05 -3.44
C ASP A 280 -2.54 0.61 -4.77
N LEU A 281 -1.90 0.18 -5.88
CA LEU A 281 -2.19 0.72 -7.20
C LEU A 281 -3.59 0.34 -7.65
N LEU A 282 -4.04 -0.88 -7.39
CA LEU A 282 -5.41 -1.31 -7.68
C LEU A 282 -6.41 -0.36 -6.99
N LEU A 283 -6.29 -0.17 -5.67
CA LEU A 283 -7.23 0.66 -4.89
C LEU A 283 -7.13 2.15 -5.24
N SER A 284 -5.92 2.69 -5.42
CA SER A 284 -5.73 4.10 -5.81
C SER A 284 -6.18 4.40 -7.25
N SER A 285 -6.33 3.38 -8.09
CA SER A 285 -6.84 3.54 -9.46
C SER A 285 -8.35 3.47 -9.57
N LEU A 286 -9.05 3.12 -8.48
CA LEU A 286 -10.50 3.07 -8.46
C LEU A 286 -11.08 4.48 -8.67
N GLY A 287 -11.84 4.67 -9.74
CA GLY A 287 -12.34 5.98 -10.14
C GLY A 287 -11.46 6.76 -11.12
N ASN A 288 -10.19 6.36 -11.27
CA ASN A 288 -9.27 6.93 -12.24
C ASN A 288 -9.05 5.93 -13.38
N ARG A 289 -9.06 6.37 -14.63
CA ARG A 289 -8.83 5.49 -15.81
C ARG A 289 -7.34 5.11 -15.98
N LEU A 290 -6.66 4.78 -14.87
CA LEU A 290 -5.26 4.33 -14.89
C LEU A 290 -5.12 2.87 -15.32
N LEU A 291 -6.05 2.04 -14.90
CA LEU A 291 -6.17 0.62 -15.22
C LEU A 291 -7.45 0.36 -16.04
N PRO A 292 -7.56 -0.80 -16.71
CA PRO A 292 -8.80 -1.22 -17.35
C PRO A 292 -9.98 -1.26 -16.38
N GLU A 293 -11.19 -1.07 -16.88
CA GLU A 293 -12.41 -1.14 -16.07
C GLU A 293 -12.61 -2.56 -15.50
N LEU A 294 -12.89 -2.64 -14.20
CA LEU A 294 -12.94 -3.91 -13.47
C LEU A 294 -14.16 -4.77 -13.81
N ASP A 295 -15.22 -4.18 -14.35
CA ASP A 295 -16.43 -4.90 -14.77
C ASP A 295 -16.19 -5.79 -15.99
N ASN A 296 -15.14 -5.50 -16.78
CA ASN A 296 -14.72 -6.29 -17.95
C ASN A 296 -13.34 -6.97 -17.73
N CYS A 297 -12.92 -7.17 -16.50
CA CYS A 297 -11.69 -7.86 -16.14
C CYS A 297 -11.96 -9.04 -15.20
N LEU A 298 -11.19 -10.12 -15.34
CA LEU A 298 -11.09 -11.18 -14.35
C LEU A 298 -10.07 -10.74 -13.30
N LEU A 299 -10.51 -10.55 -12.05
CA LEU A 299 -9.67 -10.04 -10.98
C LEU A 299 -9.13 -11.18 -10.12
N ILE A 300 -7.81 -11.20 -9.91
CA ILE A 300 -7.16 -12.09 -8.95
C ILE A 300 -6.45 -11.26 -7.90
N LEU A 301 -6.71 -11.54 -6.64
CA LEU A 301 -6.09 -10.92 -5.49
C LEU A 301 -5.25 -11.98 -4.77
N ASP A 302 -3.94 -11.98 -5.03
CA ASP A 302 -2.99 -12.88 -4.37
C ASP A 302 -2.45 -12.22 -3.09
N GLU A 303 -2.21 -13.03 -2.05
CA GLU A 303 -1.94 -12.57 -0.68
C GLU A 303 -3.03 -11.60 -0.18
N ALA A 304 -4.30 -11.96 -0.45
CA ALA A 304 -5.47 -11.12 -0.22
C ALA A 304 -5.70 -10.74 1.26
N HIS A 305 -5.02 -11.40 2.20
CA HIS A 305 -5.05 -11.04 3.62
C HIS A 305 -4.54 -9.62 3.90
N HIS A 306 -3.75 -9.04 2.98
CA HIS A 306 -3.28 -7.64 3.07
C HIS A 306 -4.33 -6.62 2.60
N LEU A 307 -5.33 -7.04 1.80
CA LEU A 307 -6.29 -6.13 1.17
C LEU A 307 -7.03 -5.23 2.18
N PRO A 308 -7.54 -5.72 3.32
CA PRO A 308 -8.23 -4.87 4.29
C PRO A 308 -7.34 -3.77 4.87
N ALA A 309 -6.10 -4.10 5.24
CA ALA A 309 -5.16 -3.12 5.79
C ALA A 309 -4.75 -2.08 4.74
N THR A 310 -4.52 -2.52 3.50
CA THR A 310 -4.22 -1.62 2.37
C THR A 310 -5.38 -0.67 2.10
N ALA A 311 -6.63 -1.15 2.19
CA ALA A 311 -7.81 -0.31 2.02
C ALA A 311 -7.89 0.78 3.11
N LEU A 312 -7.69 0.44 4.39
CA LEU A 312 -7.66 1.44 5.45
C LEU A 312 -6.56 2.49 5.22
N ALA A 313 -5.35 2.06 4.84
CA ALA A 313 -4.24 2.97 4.56
C ALA A 313 -4.53 3.89 3.36
N GLN A 314 -5.14 3.37 2.29
CA GLN A 314 -5.45 4.11 1.07
C GLN A 314 -6.54 5.16 1.26
N PHE A 315 -7.53 4.88 2.09
CA PHE A 315 -8.66 5.77 2.35
C PHE A 315 -8.52 6.60 3.63
N ALA A 316 -7.39 6.49 4.34
CA ALA A 316 -7.05 7.39 5.43
C ALA A 316 -6.59 8.74 4.89
N CYS A 317 -7.04 9.81 5.53
CA CYS A 317 -6.69 11.18 5.20
C CYS A 317 -5.94 11.85 6.35
N ARG A 318 -5.10 12.83 6.02
CA ARG A 318 -4.42 13.66 7.01
C ARG A 318 -4.18 15.06 6.45
N MET A 319 -4.18 16.07 7.32
CA MET A 319 -3.80 17.44 6.97
C MET A 319 -2.85 18.02 8.02
N ASP A 320 -1.95 18.87 7.57
CA ASP A 320 -1.04 19.63 8.41
C ASP A 320 -1.75 20.91 8.90
N LEU A 321 -1.79 21.11 10.20
CA LEU A 321 -2.45 22.26 10.82
C LEU A 321 -1.49 23.43 11.07
N GLY A 322 -0.16 23.22 11.02
CA GLY A 322 0.81 24.24 11.42
C GLY A 322 1.51 24.99 10.28
N HIS A 323 1.64 24.38 9.12
CA HIS A 323 2.43 24.96 8.01
C HIS A 323 1.54 25.44 6.87
N HIS A 324 1.20 26.72 6.85
CA HIS A 324 0.22 27.33 5.93
C HIS A 324 0.83 28.09 4.74
N ALA A 325 2.15 28.34 4.71
CA ALA A 325 2.81 29.12 3.67
C ALA A 325 2.59 28.61 2.23
N TRP A 326 2.34 27.31 2.07
CA TRP A 326 2.04 26.71 0.78
C TRP A 326 0.72 27.19 0.17
N ILE A 327 -0.27 27.60 0.99
CA ILE A 327 -1.58 28.08 0.54
C ILE A 327 -1.40 29.38 -0.23
N GLU A 328 -0.64 30.32 0.37
CA GLU A 328 -0.34 31.62 -0.23
C GLU A 328 0.41 31.44 -1.56
N ARG A 329 1.45 30.60 -1.55
CA ARG A 329 2.22 30.29 -2.75
C ARG A 329 1.35 29.68 -3.86
N LEU A 330 0.47 28.72 -3.53
CA LEU A 330 -0.45 28.15 -4.52
C LEU A 330 -1.42 29.22 -5.06
N ALA A 331 -1.95 30.09 -4.18
CA ALA A 331 -2.86 31.16 -4.58
C ALA A 331 -2.20 32.14 -5.53
N GLN A 332 -1.00 32.66 -5.19
CA GLN A 332 -0.26 33.59 -6.04
C GLN A 332 0.03 33.01 -7.42
N ARG A 333 0.41 31.73 -7.48
CA ARG A 333 0.65 31.03 -8.76
C ARG A 333 -0.63 30.84 -9.56
N ALA A 334 -1.68 30.41 -8.90
CA ALA A 334 -2.97 30.21 -9.55
C ALA A 334 -3.53 31.51 -10.12
N VAL A 335 -3.44 32.61 -9.35
CA VAL A 335 -3.83 33.93 -9.81
C VAL A 335 -2.99 34.38 -11.02
N ARG A 336 -1.67 34.27 -10.95
CA ARG A 336 -0.77 34.65 -12.06
C ARG A 336 -1.08 33.91 -13.36
N VAL A 337 -1.25 32.57 -13.24
CA VAL A 337 -1.58 31.72 -14.39
C VAL A 337 -2.98 31.99 -14.91
N GLY A 338 -3.95 32.15 -14.02
CA GLY A 338 -5.35 32.35 -14.40
C GLY A 338 -5.62 33.71 -15.04
N VAL A 339 -5.01 34.79 -14.52
CA VAL A 339 -5.07 36.13 -15.15
C VAL A 339 -4.52 36.10 -16.57
N ARG A 340 -3.40 35.43 -16.79
CA ARG A 340 -2.81 35.25 -18.11
C ARG A 340 -3.71 34.50 -19.09
N LEU A 341 -4.51 33.57 -18.59
CA LEU A 341 -5.46 32.73 -19.37
C LEU A 341 -6.86 33.36 -19.42
N GLU A 342 -7.05 34.55 -18.90
CA GLU A 342 -8.32 35.28 -18.85
C GLU A 342 -9.45 34.46 -18.15
N VAL A 343 -9.07 33.66 -17.14
CA VAL A 343 -10.02 32.86 -16.34
C VAL A 343 -10.69 33.76 -15.29
N THR A 344 -12.01 33.81 -15.27
CA THR A 344 -12.79 34.69 -14.38
C THR A 344 -12.80 34.25 -12.92
N GLU A 345 -12.76 32.93 -12.66
CA GLU A 345 -12.77 32.30 -11.33
C GLU A 345 -11.51 32.60 -10.50
N VAL A 346 -10.50 33.20 -11.13
CA VAL A 346 -9.25 33.63 -10.45
C VAL A 346 -9.53 34.68 -9.37
N ALA A 347 -10.54 35.52 -9.55
CA ALA A 347 -10.88 36.63 -8.64
C ALA A 347 -11.18 36.13 -7.19
N ASP A 348 -11.72 34.94 -7.03
CA ASP A 348 -12.13 34.39 -5.73
C ASP A 348 -11.00 33.65 -5.00
N ILE A 349 -9.91 33.29 -5.70
CA ILE A 349 -8.79 32.51 -5.14
C ILE A 349 -8.15 33.19 -3.93
N PRO A 350 -7.83 34.50 -3.93
CA PRO A 350 -7.24 35.16 -2.77
C PRO A 350 -8.14 35.10 -1.53
N THR A 351 -9.45 35.22 -1.73
CA THR A 351 -10.44 35.12 -0.65
C THR A 351 -10.47 33.70 -0.09
N HIS A 352 -10.59 32.69 -0.95
CA HIS A 352 -10.58 31.30 -0.51
C HIS A 352 -9.30 30.93 0.22
N ALA A 353 -8.14 31.32 -0.30
CA ALA A 353 -6.85 31.04 0.32
C ALA A 353 -6.69 31.72 1.68
N SER A 354 -7.07 32.99 1.78
CA SER A 354 -6.99 33.76 3.03
C SER A 354 -7.91 33.18 4.10
N GLN A 355 -9.19 32.93 3.76
CA GLN A 355 -10.17 32.40 4.71
C GLN A 355 -9.82 30.97 5.14
N MET A 356 -9.40 30.10 4.21
CA MET A 356 -8.92 28.75 4.54
C MET A 356 -7.73 28.78 5.49
N ARG A 357 -6.77 29.66 5.27
CA ARG A 357 -5.60 29.83 6.15
C ARG A 357 -6.02 30.27 7.55
N GLN A 358 -6.91 31.28 7.65
CA GLN A 358 -7.43 31.73 8.94
C GLN A 358 -8.18 30.63 9.69
N ALA A 359 -9.02 29.87 8.97
CA ALA A 359 -9.73 28.75 9.55
C ALA A 359 -8.79 27.63 10.05
N LEU A 360 -7.74 27.28 9.27
CA LEU A 360 -6.72 26.33 9.70
C LEU A 360 -5.94 26.80 10.94
N GLN A 361 -5.57 28.07 11.02
CA GLN A 361 -4.95 28.67 12.20
C GLN A 361 -5.86 28.65 13.41
N GLN A 362 -7.18 28.81 13.22
CA GLN A 362 -8.15 28.68 14.29
C GLN A 362 -8.28 27.23 14.75
N VAL A 363 -8.31 26.25 13.84
CA VAL A 363 -8.30 24.83 14.16
C VAL A 363 -7.03 24.47 14.94
N GLU A 364 -5.85 24.90 14.48
CA GLU A 364 -4.57 24.66 15.17
C GLU A 364 -4.61 25.17 16.62
N ARG A 365 -5.04 26.41 16.81
CA ARG A 365 -5.14 27.04 18.15
C ARG A 365 -6.09 26.27 19.06
N LEU A 366 -7.31 25.96 18.57
CA LEU A 366 -8.31 25.22 19.34
C LEU A 366 -7.84 23.79 19.68
N VAL A 367 -7.18 23.09 18.78
CA VAL A 367 -6.61 21.77 19.06
C VAL A 367 -5.52 21.86 20.13
N MET A 368 -4.67 22.89 20.09
CA MET A 368 -3.65 23.10 21.13
C MET A 368 -4.26 23.55 22.46
N GLU A 369 -5.33 24.31 22.45
CA GLU A 369 -6.06 24.68 23.66
C GLU A 369 -6.75 23.47 24.32
N LEU A 370 -7.38 22.62 23.53
CA LEU A 370 -8.13 21.46 24.04
C LEU A 370 -7.22 20.28 24.43
N TYR A 371 -6.13 20.07 23.67
CA TYR A 371 -5.33 18.84 23.77
C TYR A 371 -3.83 19.07 23.95
N GLY A 372 -3.36 20.33 24.00
CA GLY A 372 -1.94 20.67 24.06
C GLY A 372 -1.23 20.05 25.27
N GLU A 373 -1.84 20.07 26.45
CA GLU A 373 -1.26 19.44 27.65
C GLU A 373 -1.08 17.94 27.46
N THR A 374 -2.08 17.24 26.91
CA THR A 374 -2.03 15.80 26.64
C THR A 374 -0.98 15.44 25.59
N LEU A 375 -0.90 16.25 24.52
CA LEU A 375 0.10 16.07 23.45
C LEU A 375 1.52 16.32 23.98
N HIS A 376 1.74 17.38 24.78
CA HIS A 376 3.06 17.64 25.36
C HIS A 376 3.45 16.61 26.42
N ALA A 377 2.52 16.17 27.26
CA ALA A 377 2.76 15.09 28.21
C ALA A 377 3.14 13.79 27.50
N GLY A 378 2.49 13.48 26.37
CA GLY A 378 2.81 12.32 25.51
C GLY A 378 4.23 12.39 24.91
N LEU A 379 4.76 13.58 24.64
CA LEU A 379 6.15 13.78 24.20
C LEU A 379 7.16 13.63 25.34
N GLY A 380 6.78 13.99 26.58
CA GLY A 380 7.64 13.94 27.78
C GLY A 380 7.60 12.60 28.51
N GLY A 381 6.50 11.85 28.38
CA GLY A 381 6.36 10.54 28.97
C GLY A 381 7.33 9.56 28.30
N ALA A 382 8.12 8.90 29.12
CA ALA A 382 8.95 7.78 28.71
C ALA A 382 8.06 6.60 28.24
N SER A 383 7.50 6.71 27.06
CA SER A 383 7.24 5.53 26.25
C SER A 383 8.62 4.95 25.96
N GLY A 384 8.95 3.80 26.55
CA GLY A 384 10.28 3.23 26.75
C GLY A 384 11.12 2.94 25.50
N ASN A 385 11.20 3.84 24.56
CA ASN A 385 11.86 3.69 23.27
C ASN A 385 12.87 4.79 22.92
N THR A 386 13.18 5.72 23.81
CA THR A 386 14.32 6.61 23.61
C THR A 386 15.59 5.92 24.12
N PRO A 387 16.59 5.63 23.29
CA PRO A 387 17.88 5.18 23.77
C PRO A 387 18.49 6.27 24.62
N VAL A 388 19.00 5.92 25.80
CA VAL A 388 19.68 6.83 26.76
C VAL A 388 20.91 7.51 26.13
N ASN A 389 21.39 7.03 25.00
CA ASN A 389 22.38 7.66 24.12
C ASN A 389 22.04 7.27 22.67
N PRO A 390 21.36 8.12 21.89
CA PRO A 390 21.24 7.85 20.47
C PRO A 390 22.63 7.88 19.83
N PRO A 391 22.95 6.95 18.90
CA PRO A 391 24.17 7.08 18.12
C PRO A 391 24.15 8.44 17.40
N ALA A 392 25.29 9.11 17.30
CA ALA A 392 25.43 10.40 16.63
C ALA A 392 24.84 10.31 15.21
N GLY A 393 23.71 11.01 14.94
CA GLY A 393 22.97 10.96 13.68
C GLY A 393 21.55 10.37 13.75
N ALA A 394 21.10 9.82 14.88
CA ALA A 394 19.70 9.45 15.06
C ALA A 394 18.90 10.72 15.41
N THR A 395 18.14 11.22 14.44
CA THR A 395 17.17 12.29 14.66
C THR A 395 16.19 11.85 15.74
N GLY A 396 16.12 12.61 16.81
CA GLY A 396 15.29 12.29 17.98
C GLY A 396 13.80 12.61 17.75
N ARG A 397 13.22 12.08 16.65
CA ARG A 397 11.81 12.26 16.29
C ARG A 397 10.92 11.66 17.38
N ARG A 398 10.10 12.51 17.99
CA ARG A 398 9.12 12.16 19.02
C ARG A 398 7.73 12.47 18.51
N THR A 399 6.77 11.59 18.78
CA THR A 399 5.38 11.74 18.34
C THR A 399 4.45 11.49 19.50
N ALA A 400 3.57 12.43 19.77
CA ALA A 400 2.46 12.29 20.69
C ALA A 400 1.14 12.25 19.89
N ARG A 401 0.11 11.63 20.51
CA ARG A 401 -1.18 11.41 19.85
C ARG A 401 -2.33 11.59 20.83
N VAL A 402 -3.42 12.18 20.34
CA VAL A 402 -4.71 12.24 21.02
C VAL A 402 -5.79 11.74 20.06
N ARG A 403 -6.51 10.70 20.46
CA ARG A 403 -7.64 10.16 19.72
C ARG A 403 -8.96 10.78 20.21
N LEU A 404 -9.89 11.00 19.29
CA LEU A 404 -11.23 11.44 19.61
C LEU A 404 -12.12 10.21 19.90
N PRO A 405 -12.67 10.08 21.13
CA PRO A 405 -13.56 8.98 21.49
C PRO A 405 -14.76 8.91 20.54
N LEU A 406 -15.11 7.70 20.09
CA LEU A 406 -16.20 7.43 19.14
C LEU A 406 -16.15 8.28 17.85
N GLY A 407 -15.02 8.95 17.58
CA GLY A 407 -14.88 9.87 16.45
C GLY A 407 -15.71 11.16 16.62
N GLU A 408 -16.17 11.46 17.82
CA GLU A 408 -16.92 12.69 18.13
C GLU A 408 -15.99 13.90 18.09
N LEU A 409 -16.35 14.87 17.27
CA LEU A 409 -15.60 16.09 17.12
C LEU A 409 -16.11 17.12 18.15
N PRO A 410 -15.23 17.82 18.91
CA PRO A 410 -15.66 18.93 19.77
C PRO A 410 -16.42 19.99 18.97
N GLU A 411 -17.50 20.49 19.53
CA GLU A 411 -18.37 21.50 18.90
C GLU A 411 -17.60 22.72 18.42
N ALA A 412 -16.59 23.16 19.20
CA ALA A 412 -15.74 24.30 18.85
C ALA A 412 -14.93 24.11 17.54
N LEU A 413 -14.72 22.87 17.09
CA LEU A 413 -13.98 22.55 15.87
C LEU A 413 -14.91 22.42 14.64
N LEU A 414 -16.23 22.32 14.80
CA LEU A 414 -17.17 22.08 13.69
C LEU A 414 -17.16 23.25 12.70
N GLU A 415 -17.37 24.47 13.19
CA GLU A 415 -17.42 25.66 12.33
C GLU A 415 -16.10 25.93 11.62
N PRO A 416 -14.94 25.98 12.31
CA PRO A 416 -13.65 26.22 11.63
C PRO A 416 -13.31 25.15 10.59
N LEU A 417 -13.57 23.88 10.87
CA LEU A 417 -13.35 22.79 9.90
C LEU A 417 -14.32 22.88 8.72
N GLY A 418 -15.58 23.31 8.97
CA GLY A 418 -16.56 23.60 7.92
C GLY A 418 -16.07 24.72 6.98
N LEU A 419 -15.48 25.77 7.53
CA LEU A 419 -14.85 26.85 6.74
C LEU A 419 -13.64 26.34 5.93
N VAL A 420 -12.78 25.49 6.53
CA VAL A 420 -11.68 24.85 5.80
C VAL A 420 -12.20 24.04 4.60
N ALA A 421 -13.21 23.19 4.81
CA ALA A 421 -13.78 22.38 3.73
C ALA A 421 -14.41 23.23 2.64
N HIS A 422 -15.19 24.27 3.02
CA HIS A 422 -15.85 25.17 2.08
C HIS A 422 -14.84 25.92 1.19
N HIS A 423 -13.86 26.58 1.81
CA HIS A 423 -12.88 27.36 1.06
C HIS A 423 -11.89 26.52 0.28
N ALA A 424 -11.51 25.33 0.79
CA ALA A 424 -10.72 24.37 0.04
C ALA A 424 -11.46 23.88 -1.21
N SER A 425 -12.78 23.61 -1.11
CA SER A 425 -13.61 23.24 -2.26
C SER A 425 -13.66 24.33 -3.33
N GLY A 426 -13.92 25.58 -2.94
CA GLY A 426 -13.95 26.71 -3.87
C GLY A 426 -12.59 26.94 -4.56
N PHE A 427 -11.51 26.83 -3.80
CA PHE A 427 -10.17 26.95 -4.37
C PHE A 427 -9.85 25.78 -5.34
N LEU A 428 -10.22 24.55 -5.02
CA LEU A 428 -10.06 23.40 -5.91
C LEU A 428 -10.86 23.57 -7.21
N GLU A 429 -12.07 24.12 -7.15
CA GLU A 429 -12.88 24.40 -8.34
C GLU A 429 -12.19 25.40 -9.26
N ALA A 430 -11.72 26.52 -8.72
CA ALA A 430 -10.96 27.50 -9.48
C ALA A 430 -9.68 26.90 -10.11
N LEU A 431 -8.95 26.05 -9.38
CA LEU A 431 -7.79 25.34 -9.92
C LEU A 431 -8.15 24.40 -11.08
N ARG A 432 -9.31 23.73 -11.00
CA ARG A 432 -9.79 22.85 -12.09
C ARG A 432 -10.06 23.64 -13.37
N VAL A 433 -10.68 24.82 -13.24
CA VAL A 433 -10.93 25.70 -14.39
C VAL A 433 -9.61 26.16 -15.01
N ILE A 434 -8.65 26.64 -14.20
CA ILE A 434 -7.33 27.06 -14.67
C ILE A 434 -6.60 25.89 -15.34
N ALA A 435 -6.60 24.71 -14.72
CA ALA A 435 -5.97 23.52 -15.29
C ALA A 435 -6.61 23.10 -16.64
N SER A 436 -7.92 23.28 -16.78
CA SER A 436 -8.65 23.05 -18.05
C SER A 436 -8.25 24.05 -19.12
N ALA A 437 -8.16 25.33 -18.78
CA ALA A 437 -7.72 26.40 -19.68
C ALA A 437 -6.27 26.18 -20.14
N LEU A 438 -5.35 25.83 -19.20
CA LEU A 438 -3.97 25.48 -19.55
C LEU A 438 -3.86 24.31 -20.53
N ARG A 439 -4.73 23.31 -20.36
CA ARG A 439 -4.77 22.17 -21.28
C ARG A 439 -5.31 22.54 -22.66
N ALA A 440 -6.25 23.46 -22.74
CA ALA A 440 -6.72 24.01 -24.02
C ALA A 440 -5.58 24.74 -24.71
N GLU A 441 -4.92 25.65 -24.02
CA GLU A 441 -3.79 26.42 -24.53
C GLU A 441 -2.61 25.54 -25.00
N LEU A 442 -2.28 24.49 -24.23
CA LEU A 442 -1.29 23.48 -24.63
C LEU A 442 -1.62 22.75 -25.95
N ARG A 443 -2.91 22.61 -26.28
CA ARG A 443 -3.35 22.02 -27.58
C ARG A 443 -3.22 23.01 -28.71
N ASP A 444 -3.54 24.26 -28.43
CA ASP A 444 -3.67 25.31 -29.44
C ASP A 444 -2.30 25.96 -29.74
N GLN A 445 -1.37 25.97 -28.77
CA GLN A 445 -0.04 26.58 -28.87
C GLN A 445 1.11 25.58 -28.58
N PRO A 446 1.34 24.60 -29.45
CA PRO A 446 2.41 23.59 -29.22
C PRO A 446 3.82 24.20 -29.19
N ALA A 447 4.05 25.36 -29.80
CA ALA A 447 5.31 26.08 -29.72
C ALA A 447 5.64 26.54 -28.29
N GLN A 448 4.66 26.83 -27.43
CA GLN A 448 4.82 27.20 -26.04
C GLN A 448 4.68 26.03 -25.05
N ALA A 449 4.66 24.79 -25.53
CA ALA A 449 4.40 23.61 -24.72
C ALA A 449 5.33 23.50 -23.48
N ARG A 450 6.60 23.92 -23.60
CA ARG A 450 7.56 23.89 -22.48
C ARG A 450 7.15 24.83 -21.35
N ARG A 451 6.81 26.08 -21.68
CA ARG A 451 6.38 27.12 -20.74
C ARG A 451 5.04 26.77 -20.09
N LEU A 452 4.04 26.40 -20.89
CA LEU A 452 2.72 26.02 -20.41
C LEU A 452 2.76 24.74 -19.54
N SER A 453 3.60 23.75 -19.89
CA SER A 453 3.82 22.55 -19.06
C SER A 453 4.51 22.90 -17.75
N ALA A 454 5.39 23.89 -17.72
CA ALA A 454 6.00 24.38 -16.49
C ALA A 454 4.95 25.01 -15.56
N MET A 455 4.08 25.88 -16.08
CA MET A 455 2.98 26.48 -15.33
C MET A 455 2.01 25.40 -14.78
N TYR A 456 1.67 24.43 -15.60
CA TYR A 456 0.83 23.30 -15.17
C TYR A 456 1.49 22.52 -14.03
N ALA A 457 2.78 22.22 -14.15
CA ALA A 457 3.52 21.51 -13.12
C ALA A 457 3.63 22.32 -11.80
N GLN A 458 3.72 23.63 -11.91
CA GLN A 458 3.75 24.54 -10.76
C GLN A 458 2.44 24.47 -9.95
N LEU A 459 1.30 24.48 -10.57
CA LEU A 459 0.01 24.31 -9.90
C LEU A 459 -0.15 22.88 -9.35
N GLY A 460 0.21 21.88 -10.15
CA GLY A 460 0.08 20.48 -9.80
C GLY A 460 0.98 20.03 -8.65
N ALA A 461 2.06 20.72 -8.36
CA ALA A 461 2.95 20.38 -7.24
C ALA A 461 2.29 20.54 -5.86
N LEU A 462 1.37 21.51 -5.70
CA LEU A 462 0.71 21.83 -4.44
C LEU A 462 -0.77 21.44 -4.41
N ALA A 463 -1.40 21.22 -5.57
CA ALA A 463 -2.81 20.84 -5.66
C ALA A 463 -3.18 19.57 -4.85
N PRO A 464 -2.38 18.49 -4.83
CA PRO A 464 -2.68 17.30 -4.00
C PRO A 464 -2.74 17.59 -2.50
N ARG A 465 -1.98 18.61 -2.03
CA ARG A 465 -2.02 19.02 -0.63
C ARG A 465 -3.35 19.72 -0.30
N LEU A 466 -3.88 20.50 -1.23
CA LEU A 466 -5.19 21.12 -1.08
C LEU A 466 -6.31 20.07 -1.13
N GLU A 467 -6.25 19.11 -2.05
CA GLU A 467 -7.18 17.98 -2.10
C GLU A 467 -7.16 17.18 -0.79
N GLN A 468 -5.97 16.83 -0.30
CA GLN A 468 -5.82 16.12 0.96
C GLN A 468 -6.37 16.92 2.16
N THR A 469 -6.20 18.24 2.18
CA THR A 469 -6.78 19.12 3.22
C THR A 469 -8.30 19.10 3.16
N PHE A 470 -8.89 19.20 1.97
CA PHE A 470 -10.33 19.11 1.75
C PHE A 470 -10.89 17.77 2.19
N ASP A 471 -10.32 16.65 1.71
CA ASP A 471 -10.78 15.31 2.03
C ASP A 471 -10.69 15.02 3.54
N THR A 472 -9.61 15.49 4.19
CA THR A 472 -9.44 15.33 5.63
C THR A 472 -10.48 16.12 6.41
N ALA A 473 -10.73 17.37 6.04
CA ALA A 473 -11.74 18.20 6.68
C ALA A 473 -13.16 17.59 6.52
N GLN A 474 -13.47 17.10 5.32
CA GLN A 474 -14.73 16.40 5.05
C GLN A 474 -14.90 15.14 5.90
N LEU A 475 -13.87 14.31 5.99
CA LEU A 475 -13.94 13.07 6.76
C LEU A 475 -13.97 13.33 8.28
N LEU A 476 -13.32 14.40 8.75
CA LEU A 476 -13.42 14.86 10.15
C LEU A 476 -14.84 15.35 10.48
N LEU A 477 -15.49 16.08 9.59
CA LEU A 477 -16.85 16.60 9.77
C LEU A 477 -17.94 15.54 9.60
N ARG A 478 -17.58 14.39 9.02
CA ARG A 478 -18.57 13.33 8.75
C ARG A 478 -19.08 12.74 10.05
N ASP A 479 -20.38 12.93 10.30
CA ASP A 479 -21.08 12.26 11.39
C ASP A 479 -21.37 10.80 11.04
N ALA A 480 -21.37 9.95 12.04
CA ALA A 480 -21.84 8.58 11.89
C ALA A 480 -23.36 8.59 11.71
N ALA A 481 -23.86 8.02 10.62
CA ALA A 481 -25.28 7.74 10.52
C ALA A 481 -25.68 6.70 11.59
N PRO A 482 -26.94 6.69 12.07
CA PRO A 482 -27.40 5.67 12.99
C PRO A 482 -27.02 4.27 12.49
N ASP A 483 -26.54 3.42 13.39
CA ASP A 483 -26.10 2.04 13.12
C ASP A 483 -24.91 1.88 12.16
N THR A 484 -24.20 2.97 11.82
CA THR A 484 -22.97 2.91 11.02
C THR A 484 -21.75 3.16 11.91
N ALA A 485 -20.62 2.56 11.53
CA ALA A 485 -19.36 2.80 12.22
C ALA A 485 -18.88 4.23 11.96
N PRO A 486 -18.46 4.97 13.01
CA PRO A 486 -17.90 6.32 12.86
C PRO A 486 -16.55 6.27 12.15
N ALA A 487 -16.02 7.41 11.71
CA ALA A 487 -14.64 7.52 11.31
C ALA A 487 -13.72 7.57 12.56
N ALA A 488 -12.56 6.92 12.49
CA ALA A 488 -11.52 7.15 13.48
C ALA A 488 -10.90 8.53 13.25
N LYS A 489 -10.84 9.37 14.28
CA LYS A 489 -10.32 10.74 14.21
C LYS A 489 -9.29 10.95 15.32
N TRP A 490 -8.16 11.57 15.01
CA TRP A 490 -7.09 11.84 15.97
C TRP A 490 -6.19 12.99 15.56
N PHE A 491 -5.50 13.57 16.53
CA PHE A 491 -4.45 14.57 16.33
C PHE A 491 -3.08 14.00 16.69
N THR A 492 -2.04 14.41 15.97
CA THR A 492 -0.65 14.06 16.28
C THR A 492 0.21 15.30 16.35
N LEU A 493 1.04 15.38 17.40
CA LEU A 493 2.12 16.35 17.51
C LEU A 493 3.43 15.59 17.33
N GLU A 494 4.16 15.96 16.29
CA GLU A 494 5.45 15.39 15.95
C GLU A 494 6.52 16.44 16.14
N VAL A 495 7.58 16.09 16.87
CA VAL A 495 8.74 16.96 17.11
C VAL A 495 10.00 16.28 16.58
N ASP A 496 10.68 16.94 15.64
CA ASP A 496 11.95 16.51 15.05
C ASP A 496 12.95 17.67 15.14
N GLY A 497 13.87 17.57 16.09
CA GLY A 497 14.74 18.69 16.47
C GLY A 497 13.91 19.89 16.93
N ASP A 498 14.08 21.04 16.29
CA ASP A 498 13.38 22.30 16.60
C ASP A 498 12.04 22.44 15.85
N ARG A 499 11.66 21.47 15.03
CA ARG A 499 10.43 21.52 14.25
C ARG A 499 9.32 20.74 14.95
N ALA A 500 8.23 21.42 15.21
CA ALA A 500 6.98 20.82 15.68
C ALA A 500 5.96 20.83 14.53
N THR A 501 5.30 19.69 14.29
CA THR A 501 4.26 19.58 13.27
C THR A 501 3.01 19.01 13.91
N LEU A 502 1.92 19.78 13.90
CA LEU A 502 0.61 19.36 14.34
C LEU A 502 -0.20 18.87 13.12
N GLN A 503 -0.74 17.66 13.19
CA GLN A 503 -1.53 17.08 12.11
C GLN A 503 -2.87 16.56 12.61
N ALA A 504 -3.92 16.75 11.82
CA ALA A 504 -5.21 16.09 11.99
C ALA A 504 -5.32 14.90 11.05
N HIS A 505 -5.88 13.81 11.55
CA HIS A 505 -6.03 12.54 10.83
C HIS A 505 -7.47 12.05 10.91
N ALA A 506 -7.93 11.43 9.84
CA ALA A 506 -9.19 10.71 9.81
C ALA A 506 -9.05 9.44 8.96
N SER A 507 -9.72 8.38 9.38
CA SER A 507 -9.72 7.09 8.66
C SER A 507 -11.09 6.43 8.74
N PRO A 508 -11.56 5.77 7.67
CA PRO A 508 -12.68 4.84 7.79
C PRO A 508 -12.38 3.80 8.87
N LEU A 509 -13.40 3.39 9.60
CA LEU A 509 -13.23 2.42 10.68
C LEU A 509 -13.26 0.98 10.18
N LEU A 510 -14.12 0.70 9.19
CA LEU A 510 -14.35 -0.65 8.67
C LEU A 510 -13.84 -0.77 7.23
N PRO A 511 -12.77 -1.53 7.00
CA PRO A 511 -12.22 -1.73 5.65
C PRO A 511 -13.23 -2.43 4.73
N GLY A 512 -14.03 -3.35 5.26
CA GLY A 512 -15.03 -4.07 4.49
C GLY A 512 -16.12 -3.19 3.88
N ALA A 513 -16.60 -2.18 4.61
CA ALA A 513 -17.56 -1.23 4.08
C ALA A 513 -16.97 -0.40 2.93
N THR A 514 -15.73 0.05 3.10
CA THR A 514 -14.99 0.81 2.09
C THR A 514 -14.73 -0.02 0.83
N LEU A 515 -14.32 -1.28 0.98
CA LEU A 515 -14.09 -2.20 -0.14
C LEU A 515 -15.39 -2.55 -0.86
N ARG A 516 -16.50 -2.73 -0.13
CA ARG A 516 -17.82 -2.99 -0.74
C ARG A 516 -18.23 -1.86 -1.66
N HIS A 517 -18.11 -0.63 -1.19
CA HIS A 517 -18.51 0.56 -1.95
C HIS A 517 -17.59 0.81 -3.15
N ASN A 518 -16.27 0.78 -2.96
CA ASN A 518 -15.31 1.22 -3.97
C ASN A 518 -14.85 0.12 -4.93
N LEU A 519 -14.69 -1.12 -4.46
CA LEU A 519 -14.14 -2.24 -5.23
C LEU A 519 -15.24 -3.20 -5.70
N TRP A 520 -15.98 -3.81 -4.75
CA TRP A 520 -16.91 -4.89 -5.10
C TRP A 520 -18.12 -4.42 -5.90
N SER A 521 -18.50 -3.15 -5.81
CA SER A 521 -19.54 -2.57 -6.68
C SER A 521 -19.18 -2.64 -8.17
N LYS A 522 -17.87 -2.66 -8.51
CA LYS A 522 -17.34 -2.61 -9.88
C LYS A 522 -16.87 -3.97 -10.41
N VAL A 523 -16.66 -4.95 -9.56
CA VAL A 523 -16.10 -6.26 -9.92
C VAL A 523 -17.22 -7.24 -10.25
N ARG A 524 -17.05 -8.01 -11.34
CA ARG A 524 -17.96 -9.08 -11.76
C ARG A 524 -17.42 -10.46 -11.40
N GLY A 525 -16.17 -10.75 -11.73
CA GLY A 525 -15.51 -12.02 -11.43
C GLY A 525 -14.21 -11.82 -10.67
N ALA A 526 -14.09 -12.41 -9.48
CA ALA A 526 -12.89 -12.29 -8.68
C ALA A 526 -12.51 -13.59 -7.95
N VAL A 527 -11.20 -13.76 -7.74
CA VAL A 527 -10.62 -14.78 -6.88
C VAL A 527 -9.68 -14.12 -5.88
N LEU A 528 -9.96 -14.30 -4.61
CA LEU A 528 -9.09 -13.90 -3.52
C LEU A 528 -8.36 -15.13 -3.00
N THR A 529 -7.05 -15.09 -2.94
CA THR A 529 -6.28 -16.23 -2.43
C THR A 529 -5.16 -15.80 -1.49
N SER A 530 -4.89 -16.62 -0.51
CA SER A 530 -3.74 -16.53 0.39
C SER A 530 -3.51 -17.87 1.09
N ALA A 531 -2.36 -18.00 1.75
CA ALA A 531 -2.10 -19.13 2.63
C ALA A 531 -2.85 -19.04 3.97
N THR A 532 -3.30 -17.83 4.35
CA THR A 532 -3.82 -17.50 5.67
C THR A 532 -5.00 -16.53 5.57
N LEU A 533 -6.19 -17.05 5.27
CA LEU A 533 -7.45 -16.29 5.25
C LEU A 533 -8.37 -16.68 6.40
N THR A 534 -8.23 -17.90 6.89
CA THR A 534 -9.03 -18.36 8.03
C THR A 534 -8.39 -17.95 9.35
N SER A 535 -9.23 -17.64 10.29
CA SER A 535 -8.87 -17.50 11.69
C SER A 535 -9.53 -18.63 12.47
N CYS A 536 -8.74 -19.46 13.17
CA CYS A 536 -9.24 -20.63 13.89
C CYS A 536 -10.15 -21.54 13.02
N GLY A 537 -9.77 -21.75 11.75
CA GLY A 537 -10.50 -22.57 10.78
C GLY A 537 -11.75 -21.93 10.17
N ARG A 538 -12.03 -20.62 10.40
CA ARG A 538 -13.23 -19.94 9.92
C ARG A 538 -12.89 -18.74 9.06
N PHE A 539 -13.64 -18.52 7.99
CA PHE A 539 -13.50 -17.39 7.07
C PHE A 539 -14.19 -16.10 7.53
N ASP A 540 -15.07 -16.16 8.54
CA ASP A 540 -15.97 -15.05 8.93
C ASP A 540 -15.25 -13.73 9.15
N PHE A 541 -14.10 -13.76 9.82
CA PHE A 541 -13.31 -12.56 10.06
C PHE A 541 -12.84 -11.94 8.74
N PHE A 542 -12.22 -12.72 7.86
CA PHE A 542 -11.74 -12.24 6.57
C PHE A 542 -12.89 -11.75 5.68
N LEU A 543 -14.02 -12.45 5.64
CA LEU A 543 -15.19 -12.05 4.87
C LEU A 543 -15.74 -10.68 5.33
N ARG A 544 -15.77 -10.43 6.64
CA ARG A 544 -16.16 -9.12 7.19
C ARG A 544 -15.15 -8.03 6.83
N GLU A 545 -13.86 -8.29 7.06
CA GLU A 545 -12.80 -7.32 6.79
C GLU A 545 -12.66 -6.99 5.29
N SER A 546 -12.85 -7.95 4.42
CA SER A 546 -12.83 -7.75 2.97
C SER A 546 -14.14 -7.22 2.37
N GLY A 547 -15.21 -7.11 3.17
CA GLY A 547 -16.52 -6.62 2.71
C GLY A 547 -17.35 -7.64 1.92
N LEU A 548 -16.97 -8.92 1.99
CA LEU A 548 -17.62 -10.01 1.25
C LEU A 548 -18.66 -10.78 2.06
N HIS A 549 -18.87 -10.47 3.35
CA HIS A 549 -19.76 -11.21 4.22
C HIS A 549 -21.20 -11.28 3.67
N GLY A 550 -21.82 -10.14 3.33
CA GLY A 550 -23.15 -10.11 2.74
C GLY A 550 -23.24 -10.83 1.40
N LEU A 551 -22.24 -10.66 0.54
CA LEU A 551 -22.16 -11.37 -0.74
C LEU A 551 -22.01 -12.89 -0.56
N HIS A 552 -21.41 -13.33 0.55
CA HIS A 552 -21.33 -14.75 0.90
C HIS A 552 -22.69 -15.30 1.36
N GLU A 553 -23.42 -14.55 2.16
CA GLU A 553 -24.80 -14.89 2.56
C GLU A 553 -25.76 -14.97 1.36
N GLU A 554 -25.55 -14.12 0.36
CA GLU A 554 -26.30 -14.12 -0.91
C GLU A 554 -25.85 -15.23 -1.88
N GLY A 555 -24.82 -16.02 -1.54
CA GLY A 555 -24.27 -17.07 -2.39
C GLY A 555 -23.41 -16.58 -3.56
N ILE A 556 -23.14 -15.29 -3.65
CA ILE A 556 -22.30 -14.67 -4.69
C ILE A 556 -20.80 -14.93 -4.42
N ALA A 557 -20.40 -14.89 -3.14
CA ALA A 557 -19.05 -15.22 -2.73
C ALA A 557 -19.00 -16.62 -2.11
N THR A 558 -18.10 -17.46 -2.60
CA THR A 558 -17.87 -18.83 -2.13
C THR A 558 -16.54 -18.95 -1.41
N THR A 559 -16.44 -19.88 -0.46
CA THR A 559 -15.19 -20.14 0.27
C THR A 559 -14.68 -21.54 -0.01
N LEU A 560 -13.35 -21.69 -0.12
CA LEU A 560 -12.68 -22.98 -0.29
C LEU A 560 -11.41 -23.02 0.55
N GLU A 561 -11.23 -24.09 1.30
CA GLU A 561 -9.96 -24.39 1.96
C GLU A 561 -9.27 -25.55 1.25
N VAL A 562 -8.03 -25.31 0.83
CA VAL A 562 -7.13 -26.28 0.22
C VAL A 562 -5.95 -26.49 1.16
N PRO A 563 -5.85 -27.66 1.79
CA PRO A 563 -4.79 -27.93 2.74
C PRO A 563 -3.41 -27.93 2.06
N SER A 564 -2.38 -27.60 2.84
CA SER A 564 -0.99 -27.71 2.40
C SER A 564 -0.66 -29.19 2.10
N PRO A 565 0.15 -29.46 1.06
CA PRO A 565 0.65 -30.82 0.80
C PRO A 565 1.71 -31.29 1.82
N PHE A 566 2.12 -30.39 2.73
CA PHE A 566 3.08 -30.72 3.79
C PHE A 566 2.34 -31.26 5.02
N ASP A 567 2.80 -32.41 5.51
CA ASP A 567 2.33 -32.96 6.78
C ASP A 567 3.06 -32.30 7.96
N TYR A 568 2.50 -31.20 8.44
CA TYR A 568 3.08 -30.45 9.55
C TYR A 568 3.12 -31.22 10.86
N ALA A 569 2.22 -32.21 11.05
CA ALA A 569 2.18 -33.02 12.26
C ALA A 569 3.43 -33.90 12.40
N THR A 570 3.96 -34.38 11.27
CA THR A 570 5.18 -35.23 11.25
C THR A 570 6.44 -34.47 10.91
N GLN A 571 6.33 -33.31 10.22
CA GLN A 571 7.47 -32.54 9.72
C GLN A 571 7.80 -31.30 10.57
N GLY A 572 6.94 -30.92 11.49
CA GLY A 572 7.10 -29.75 12.35
C GLY A 572 6.87 -30.06 13.82
N ARG A 573 7.45 -29.24 14.68
CA ARG A 573 7.22 -29.30 16.13
C ARG A 573 6.98 -27.88 16.65
N LEU A 574 5.82 -27.68 17.30
CA LEU A 574 5.51 -26.47 18.04
C LEU A 574 5.86 -26.69 19.52
N ILE A 575 6.69 -25.82 20.09
CA ILE A 575 7.09 -25.85 21.49
C ILE A 575 6.61 -24.53 22.13
N ALA A 576 5.68 -24.62 23.05
CA ALA A 576 5.31 -23.50 23.90
C ALA A 576 6.18 -23.52 25.16
N VAL A 577 6.95 -22.46 25.38
CA VAL A 577 7.79 -22.31 26.55
C VAL A 577 6.98 -21.62 27.64
N GLU A 578 6.85 -22.26 28.79
CA GLU A 578 6.20 -21.67 29.96
C GLU A 578 7.12 -20.66 30.63
N THR A 579 6.58 -19.47 30.94
CA THR A 579 7.22 -18.45 31.74
C THR A 579 6.49 -18.31 33.08
N ARG A 580 7.21 -18.03 34.16
CA ARG A 580 6.64 -17.78 35.49
C ARG A 580 6.14 -16.36 35.62
N ALA A 581 6.83 -15.42 34.98
CA ALA A 581 6.45 -14.01 34.97
C ALA A 581 5.14 -13.79 34.19
N ASP A 582 4.23 -12.97 34.76
CA ASP A 582 3.03 -12.53 34.05
C ASP A 582 3.46 -11.69 32.84
N PRO A 583 2.92 -11.93 31.63
CA PRO A 583 3.17 -11.10 30.44
C PRO A 583 2.82 -9.62 30.60
N ARG A 584 2.08 -9.26 31.65
CA ARG A 584 1.79 -7.87 32.06
C ARG A 584 2.94 -7.23 32.81
N ASP A 585 3.76 -8.01 33.50
CA ASP A 585 5.06 -7.57 34.04
C ASP A 585 6.08 -7.61 32.90
N ALA A 586 6.19 -6.50 32.19
CA ALA A 586 7.03 -6.40 31.00
C ALA A 586 8.50 -6.71 31.30
N ALA A 587 9.03 -6.28 32.42
CA ALA A 587 10.44 -6.46 32.78
C ALA A 587 10.75 -7.92 33.14
N GLY A 588 9.96 -8.51 34.06
CA GLY A 588 10.11 -9.90 34.46
C GLY A 588 9.94 -10.87 33.32
N TYR A 589 8.89 -10.67 32.48
CA TYR A 589 8.64 -11.46 31.29
C TYR A 589 9.79 -11.41 30.27
N VAL A 590 10.29 -10.18 29.95
CA VAL A 590 11.39 -10.01 28.99
C VAL A 590 12.67 -10.70 29.50
N ALA A 591 12.98 -10.61 30.79
CA ALA A 591 14.14 -11.27 31.37
C ALA A 591 14.08 -12.80 31.24
N GLU A 592 12.95 -13.42 31.60
CA GLU A 592 12.76 -14.88 31.46
C GLU A 592 12.76 -15.31 29.98
N MET A 593 12.07 -14.58 29.11
CA MET A 593 12.03 -14.84 27.69
C MET A 593 13.43 -14.81 27.07
N VAL A 594 14.25 -13.80 27.41
CA VAL A 594 15.62 -13.68 26.89
C VAL A 594 16.51 -14.80 27.39
N GLN A 595 16.42 -15.20 28.66
CA GLN A 595 17.17 -16.34 29.20
C GLN A 595 16.85 -17.64 28.45
N ALA A 596 15.55 -17.92 28.23
CA ALA A 596 15.12 -19.09 27.49
C ALA A 596 15.59 -19.02 26.03
N LEU A 597 15.45 -17.86 25.39
CA LEU A 597 15.89 -17.64 24.01
C LEU A 597 17.39 -17.89 23.83
N VAL A 598 18.24 -17.30 24.67
CA VAL A 598 19.71 -17.46 24.61
C VAL A 598 20.12 -18.91 24.80
N ARG A 599 19.48 -19.64 25.72
CA ARG A 599 19.69 -21.06 25.94
C ARG A 599 19.37 -21.85 24.66
N ASP A 600 18.20 -21.63 24.07
CA ASP A 600 17.70 -22.42 22.94
C ASP A 600 18.42 -22.06 21.63
N LEU A 601 18.90 -20.81 21.48
CA LEU A 601 19.72 -20.37 20.36
C LEU A 601 21.09 -21.08 20.31
N ALA A 602 21.60 -21.56 21.43
CA ALA A 602 22.85 -22.32 21.48
C ALA A 602 22.77 -23.63 20.69
N GLU A 603 21.58 -24.20 20.56
CA GLU A 603 21.33 -25.45 19.85
C GLU A 603 21.15 -25.29 18.33
N VAL A 604 21.03 -24.07 17.84
CA VAL A 604 20.85 -23.78 16.40
C VAL A 604 22.07 -24.19 15.61
N ARG A 605 21.88 -25.10 14.62
CA ARG A 605 22.96 -25.65 13.79
C ARG A 605 23.05 -25.02 12.39
N HIS A 606 21.92 -24.56 11.84
CA HIS A 606 21.84 -23.97 10.51
C HIS A 606 21.16 -22.58 10.57
N GLY A 607 20.15 -22.34 9.75
CA GLY A 607 19.42 -21.09 9.73
C GLY A 607 18.30 -21.01 10.77
N ALA A 608 18.18 -19.87 11.44
CA ALA A 608 17.07 -19.58 12.33
C ALA A 608 16.59 -18.14 12.20
N LEU A 609 15.32 -17.92 12.54
CA LEU A 609 14.69 -16.62 12.58
C LEU A 609 14.09 -16.37 13.97
N VAL A 610 14.40 -15.22 14.56
CA VAL A 610 13.79 -14.75 15.80
C VAL A 610 12.95 -13.52 15.50
N LEU A 611 11.67 -13.56 15.88
CA LEU A 611 10.71 -12.50 15.67
C LEU A 611 10.33 -11.84 17.00
N PHE A 612 10.61 -10.53 17.07
CA PHE A 612 10.28 -9.70 18.20
C PHE A 612 9.07 -8.82 17.91
N THR A 613 8.26 -8.55 18.93
CA THR A 613 7.11 -7.65 18.83
C THR A 613 7.43 -6.22 19.29
N SER A 614 8.57 -6.00 19.96
CA SER A 614 9.02 -4.66 20.34
C SER A 614 10.53 -4.50 20.16
N ARG A 615 10.95 -3.25 19.89
CA ARG A 615 12.38 -2.89 19.78
C ARG A 615 13.12 -3.11 21.07
N GLU A 616 12.46 -2.93 22.22
CA GLU A 616 13.03 -3.15 23.52
C GLU A 616 13.36 -4.62 23.77
N GLN A 617 12.46 -5.54 23.45
CA GLN A 617 12.73 -6.97 23.49
C GLN A 617 13.95 -7.36 22.66
N LEU A 618 14.04 -6.82 21.44
CA LEU A 618 15.17 -7.06 20.55
C LEU A 618 16.48 -6.52 21.16
N ARG A 619 16.46 -5.30 21.71
CA ARG A 619 17.62 -4.67 22.36
C ARG A 619 18.14 -5.51 23.53
N VAL A 620 17.26 -5.87 24.46
CA VAL A 620 17.61 -6.68 25.65
C VAL A 620 18.13 -8.05 25.21
N ALA A 621 17.53 -8.67 24.21
CA ALA A 621 18.03 -9.94 23.66
C ALA A 621 19.44 -9.83 23.06
N VAL A 622 19.74 -8.74 22.35
CA VAL A 622 21.07 -8.48 21.77
C VAL A 622 22.12 -8.27 22.85
N GLU A 623 21.77 -7.54 23.90
CA GLU A 623 22.66 -7.29 25.05
C GLU A 623 22.99 -8.57 25.81
N ALA A 624 22.05 -9.49 25.94
CA ALA A 624 22.20 -10.76 26.62
C ALA A 624 22.94 -11.85 25.80
N LEU A 625 23.25 -11.60 24.53
CA LEU A 625 23.96 -12.57 23.70
C LEU A 625 25.36 -12.88 24.24
N THR A 626 25.65 -14.16 24.41
CA THR A 626 27.00 -14.63 24.77
C THR A 626 28.02 -14.32 23.68
N ALA A 627 29.32 -14.28 24.04
CA ALA A 627 30.39 -14.08 23.07
C ALA A 627 30.38 -15.12 21.94
N GLN A 628 29.90 -16.34 22.19
CA GLN A 628 29.77 -17.42 21.20
C GLN A 628 28.59 -17.25 20.24
N LEU A 629 27.49 -16.65 20.70
CA LEU A 629 26.28 -16.45 19.89
C LEU A 629 26.31 -15.16 19.07
N ARG A 630 26.94 -14.11 19.58
CA ARG A 630 26.99 -12.78 18.96
C ARG A 630 27.46 -12.81 17.48
N PRO A 631 28.51 -13.54 17.07
CA PRO A 631 28.94 -13.60 15.67
C PRO A 631 27.94 -14.37 14.76
N LYS A 632 27.07 -15.21 15.33
CA LYS A 632 26.07 -15.99 14.58
C LYS A 632 24.82 -15.19 14.25
N VAL A 633 24.58 -14.07 14.95
CA VAL A 633 23.36 -13.27 14.84
C VAL A 633 23.52 -12.16 13.81
N LEU A 634 22.50 -12.01 12.95
CA LEU A 634 22.35 -10.93 11.98
C LEU A 634 21.15 -10.06 12.41
N LEU A 635 21.38 -8.75 12.58
CA LEU A 635 20.37 -7.82 13.05
C LEU A 635 19.74 -7.07 11.87
N GLN A 636 18.42 -7.03 11.82
CA GLN A 636 17.64 -6.23 10.85
C GLN A 636 18.02 -4.75 10.88
N THR A 637 18.39 -4.23 12.04
CA THR A 637 18.74 -2.81 12.23
C THR A 637 20.15 -2.45 11.82
N ALA A 638 21.02 -3.44 11.62
CA ALA A 638 22.46 -3.22 11.37
C ALA A 638 22.82 -3.19 9.88
N MET A 639 21.96 -3.73 9.01
CA MET A 639 22.26 -3.80 7.57
C MET A 639 20.97 -3.84 6.71
N PRO A 640 21.05 -3.42 5.43
CA PRO A 640 19.94 -3.54 4.49
C PRO A 640 19.45 -4.99 4.31
N ARG A 641 18.13 -5.16 4.07
CA ARG A 641 17.51 -6.50 3.96
C ARG A 641 18.18 -7.41 2.93
N GLN A 642 18.54 -6.88 1.76
CA GLN A 642 19.21 -7.65 0.71
C GLN A 642 20.56 -8.19 1.16
N GLN A 643 21.39 -7.34 1.77
CA GLN A 643 22.69 -7.72 2.30
C GLN A 643 22.58 -8.74 3.43
N LEU A 644 21.61 -8.53 4.34
CA LEU A 644 21.32 -9.47 5.43
C LEU A 644 20.99 -10.86 4.89
N MET A 645 20.09 -10.91 3.88
CA MET A 645 19.68 -12.16 3.25
C MET A 645 20.82 -12.85 2.49
N ALA A 646 21.64 -12.09 1.79
CA ALA A 646 22.82 -12.61 1.09
C ALA A 646 23.83 -13.22 2.08
N THR A 647 24.14 -12.50 3.17
CA THR A 647 25.02 -12.97 4.25
C THR A 647 24.47 -14.23 4.93
N HIS A 648 23.16 -14.25 5.19
CA HIS A 648 22.51 -15.42 5.81
C HIS A 648 22.60 -16.66 4.92
N ARG A 649 22.27 -16.53 3.63
CA ARG A 649 22.37 -17.63 2.66
C ARG A 649 23.79 -18.15 2.51
N HIS A 650 24.76 -17.25 2.44
CA HIS A 650 26.17 -17.60 2.34
C HIS A 650 26.65 -18.43 3.55
N ARG A 651 26.38 -17.94 4.77
CA ARG A 651 26.76 -18.67 6.01
C ARG A 651 26.14 -20.06 6.07
N VAL A 652 24.84 -20.18 5.78
CA VAL A 652 24.16 -21.47 5.81
C VAL A 652 24.68 -22.42 4.72
N ALA A 653 25.03 -21.91 3.54
CA ALA A 653 25.65 -22.69 2.47
C ALA A 653 27.05 -23.25 2.87
N GLU A 654 27.81 -22.53 3.67
CA GLU A 654 29.06 -22.94 4.27
C GLU A 654 28.89 -23.90 5.47
N GLY A 655 27.67 -24.24 5.84
CA GLY A 655 27.35 -25.08 6.99
C GLY A 655 27.50 -24.37 8.35
N LEU A 656 27.61 -23.05 8.35
CA LEU A 656 27.70 -22.24 9.56
C LEU A 656 26.32 -21.86 10.09
N PRO A 657 26.11 -21.84 11.42
CA PRO A 657 24.86 -21.36 11.99
C PRO A 657 24.69 -19.86 11.74
N SER A 658 23.49 -19.48 11.31
CA SER A 658 23.12 -18.08 11.02
C SER A 658 21.73 -17.78 11.54
N ILE A 659 21.62 -16.81 12.44
CA ILE A 659 20.39 -16.46 13.14
C ILE A 659 19.98 -15.03 12.79
N ILE A 660 18.80 -14.85 12.25
CA ILE A 660 18.25 -13.53 11.93
C ILE A 660 17.43 -13.02 13.12
N PHE A 661 17.75 -11.85 13.66
CA PHE A 661 16.91 -11.12 14.59
C PHE A 661 16.10 -10.06 13.82
N GLY A 662 14.78 -10.24 13.76
CA GLY A 662 13.88 -9.39 13.02
C GLY A 662 12.66 -8.96 13.82
N MET A 663 12.05 -7.88 13.37
CA MET A 663 10.76 -7.40 13.83
C MET A 663 9.64 -8.01 12.97
N GLN A 664 8.39 -7.65 13.24
CA GLN A 664 7.20 -8.11 12.53
C GLN A 664 7.35 -8.10 10.98
N SER A 665 8.00 -7.07 10.42
CA SER A 665 8.25 -6.96 8.98
C SER A 665 9.11 -8.09 8.38
N PHE A 666 9.82 -8.86 9.22
CA PHE A 666 10.54 -10.07 8.83
C PHE A 666 9.72 -11.35 9.03
N GLY A 667 8.56 -11.25 9.68
CA GLY A 667 7.60 -12.35 9.81
C GLY A 667 6.91 -12.70 8.50
N GLU A 668 6.86 -11.76 7.56
CA GLU A 668 6.15 -11.88 6.29
C GLU A 668 7.11 -11.71 5.10
N GLY A 669 6.89 -12.48 4.03
CA GLY A 669 7.59 -12.30 2.75
C GLY A 669 9.09 -12.62 2.73
N LEU A 670 9.59 -13.46 3.64
CA LEU A 670 10.93 -14.05 3.55
C LEU A 670 10.84 -15.45 2.96
N ASP A 671 11.55 -15.69 1.87
CA ASP A 671 11.74 -17.03 1.31
C ASP A 671 13.01 -17.65 1.89
N LEU A 672 12.83 -18.53 2.86
CA LEU A 672 13.89 -19.21 3.61
C LEU A 672 13.67 -20.72 3.62
N PRO A 673 13.80 -21.41 2.47
CA PRO A 673 13.54 -22.85 2.37
C PRO A 673 14.61 -23.70 3.06
N GLY A 674 14.17 -24.81 3.63
CA GLY A 674 15.05 -25.87 4.17
C GLY A 674 15.98 -25.38 5.26
N LYS A 675 17.28 -25.62 5.10
CA LYS A 675 18.32 -25.26 6.07
C LYS A 675 18.44 -23.76 6.33
N LEU A 676 17.88 -22.90 5.47
CA LEU A 676 17.88 -21.45 5.68
C LEU A 676 16.98 -21.03 6.86
N CYS A 677 15.98 -21.84 7.24
CA CYS A 677 15.19 -21.55 8.44
C CYS A 677 14.63 -22.85 9.01
N GLU A 678 15.44 -23.58 9.77
CA GLU A 678 15.01 -24.79 10.48
C GLU A 678 14.26 -24.47 11.77
N SER A 679 14.51 -23.29 12.36
CA SER A 679 13.91 -22.88 13.62
C SER A 679 13.35 -21.47 13.53
N VAL A 680 12.13 -21.27 14.03
CA VAL A 680 11.50 -19.96 14.18
C VAL A 680 11.22 -19.74 15.67
N PHE A 681 11.75 -18.66 16.22
CA PHE A 681 11.50 -18.25 17.59
C PHE A 681 10.59 -17.02 17.59
N ILE A 682 9.53 -17.08 18.37
CA ILE A 682 8.55 -15.99 18.51
C ILE A 682 8.59 -15.51 19.95
N ALA A 683 9.12 -14.31 20.16
CA ALA A 683 9.32 -13.76 21.50
C ALA A 683 8.02 -13.50 22.27
N LYS A 684 6.97 -13.11 21.55
CA LYS A 684 5.61 -12.89 22.08
C LYS A 684 4.60 -13.01 20.95
N LEU A 685 3.36 -13.40 21.28
CA LEU A 685 2.28 -13.42 20.28
C LEU A 685 2.13 -12.07 19.56
N PRO A 686 1.93 -12.05 18.24
CA PRO A 686 1.94 -10.83 17.43
C PRO A 686 0.63 -10.04 17.56
N PHE A 687 0.27 -9.64 18.77
CA PHE A 687 -0.83 -8.71 18.98
C PHE A 687 -0.55 -7.38 18.27
N ALA A 688 -1.59 -6.70 17.81
CA ALA A 688 -1.46 -5.34 17.32
C ALA A 688 -0.98 -4.41 18.46
N PRO A 689 -0.17 -3.39 18.15
CA PRO A 689 0.18 -2.37 19.15
C PRO A 689 -1.08 -1.77 19.77
N PRO A 690 -1.11 -1.57 21.08
CA PRO A 690 -2.28 -1.01 21.77
C PRO A 690 -2.54 0.46 21.42
N ASP A 691 -1.58 1.14 20.83
CA ASP A 691 -1.60 2.56 20.47
C ASP A 691 -1.98 2.83 19.00
N ASP A 692 -2.54 1.84 18.28
CA ASP A 692 -3.10 2.05 16.96
C ASP A 692 -4.45 2.78 17.04
N PRO A 693 -4.57 4.04 16.55
CA PRO A 693 -5.77 4.84 16.73
C PRO A 693 -7.00 4.25 16.02
N VAL A 694 -6.82 3.56 14.91
CA VAL A 694 -7.92 2.90 14.19
C VAL A 694 -8.34 1.64 14.93
N GLY A 695 -7.39 0.84 15.41
CA GLY A 695 -7.67 -0.35 16.21
C GLY A 695 -8.38 -0.03 17.51
N GLU A 696 -7.94 1.02 18.23
CA GLU A 696 -8.61 1.51 19.44
C GLU A 696 -10.05 1.99 19.16
N ALA A 697 -10.25 2.79 18.12
CA ALA A 697 -11.56 3.29 17.74
C ALA A 697 -12.51 2.14 17.34
N ARG A 698 -11.99 1.12 16.64
CA ARG A 698 -12.76 -0.10 16.32
C ARG A 698 -13.16 -0.86 17.58
N ALA A 699 -12.23 -1.03 18.52
CA ALA A 699 -12.51 -1.71 19.77
C ALA A 699 -13.55 -0.96 20.61
N GLU A 700 -13.50 0.37 20.63
CA GLU A 700 -14.46 1.23 21.30
C GLU A 700 -15.85 1.09 20.68
N TRP A 701 -15.95 1.22 19.37
CA TRP A 701 -17.23 1.08 18.63
C TRP A 701 -17.85 -0.31 18.83
N LEU A 702 -17.06 -1.39 18.78
CA LEU A 702 -17.58 -2.75 19.05
C LEU A 702 -18.21 -2.85 20.44
N ARG A 703 -17.61 -2.21 21.46
CA ARG A 703 -18.20 -2.20 22.81
C ARG A 703 -19.53 -1.45 22.86
N THR A 704 -19.69 -0.35 22.12
CA THR A 704 -20.96 0.40 22.09
C THR A 704 -22.11 -0.41 21.52
N ILE A 705 -21.81 -1.31 20.55
CA ILE A 705 -22.81 -2.22 19.98
C ILE A 705 -22.89 -3.56 20.70
N GLY A 706 -22.34 -3.67 21.92
CA GLY A 706 -22.42 -4.86 22.77
C GLY A 706 -21.55 -6.05 22.32
N ARG A 707 -20.53 -5.82 21.50
CA ARG A 707 -19.65 -6.87 20.99
C ARG A 707 -18.28 -6.82 21.66
N ASP A 708 -17.65 -7.98 21.84
CA ASP A 708 -16.33 -8.06 22.47
C ASP A 708 -15.20 -7.89 21.44
N PRO A 709 -14.43 -6.78 21.52
CA PRO A 709 -13.33 -6.54 20.57
C PRO A 709 -12.21 -7.56 20.66
N PHE A 710 -12.00 -8.18 21.82
CA PHE A 710 -10.93 -9.16 21.97
C PHE A 710 -11.19 -10.40 21.13
N THR A 711 -12.38 -10.98 21.24
CA THR A 711 -12.75 -12.19 20.51
C THR A 711 -13.03 -11.93 19.03
N GLU A 712 -13.52 -10.76 18.67
CA GLU A 712 -13.96 -10.47 17.32
C GLU A 712 -12.91 -9.77 16.43
N LEU A 713 -11.95 -9.09 17.03
CA LEU A 713 -10.93 -8.34 16.30
C LEU A 713 -9.52 -8.82 16.64
N VAL A 714 -9.18 -8.84 17.97
CA VAL A 714 -7.79 -9.05 18.39
C VAL A 714 -7.35 -10.49 18.17
N VAL A 715 -8.14 -11.47 18.64
CA VAL A 715 -7.82 -12.89 18.49
C VAL A 715 -7.74 -13.31 17.02
N PRO A 716 -8.74 -13.01 16.15
CA PRO A 716 -8.68 -13.39 14.75
C PRO A 716 -7.49 -12.78 13.99
N ALA A 717 -7.23 -11.49 14.19
CA ALA A 717 -6.10 -10.81 13.54
C ALA A 717 -4.75 -11.40 13.99
N THR A 718 -4.63 -11.71 15.28
CA THR A 718 -3.42 -12.34 15.85
C THR A 718 -3.22 -13.76 15.33
N ALA A 719 -4.29 -14.55 15.21
CA ALA A 719 -4.23 -15.91 14.69
C ALA A 719 -3.75 -15.93 13.23
N ILE A 720 -4.27 -15.08 12.36
CA ILE A 720 -3.82 -14.94 10.98
C ILE A 720 -2.34 -14.55 10.93
N ARG A 721 -1.92 -13.56 11.72
CA ARG A 721 -0.53 -13.09 11.75
C ARG A 721 0.42 -14.17 12.29
N LEU A 722 0.01 -14.90 13.33
CA LEU A 722 0.78 -16.03 13.85
C LEU A 722 0.93 -17.14 12.79
N ALA A 723 -0.14 -17.48 12.10
CA ALA A 723 -0.09 -18.45 11.01
C ALA A 723 0.89 -18.03 9.89
N GLN A 724 0.98 -16.73 9.58
CA GLN A 724 1.97 -16.17 8.64
C GLN A 724 3.41 -16.30 9.15
N TRP A 725 3.63 -16.05 10.44
CA TRP A 725 4.96 -16.15 11.06
C TRP A 725 5.45 -17.59 11.15
N VAL A 726 4.57 -18.52 11.45
CA VAL A 726 4.84 -19.97 11.50
C VAL A 726 4.82 -20.58 10.11
N GLY A 727 4.06 -20.01 9.19
CA GLY A 727 3.81 -20.51 7.85
C GLY A 727 5.08 -20.76 7.03
N PRO A 728 4.99 -21.29 5.88
CA PRO A 728 5.83 -22.28 5.22
C PRO A 728 7.19 -21.77 4.82
N ARG A 729 8.12 -21.93 5.68
CA ARG A 729 9.53 -21.65 5.44
C ARG A 729 10.31 -22.91 5.06
N SER A 730 9.64 -24.05 4.91
CA SER A 730 10.26 -25.30 4.51
C SER A 730 9.57 -25.97 3.33
N ALA A 731 10.10 -25.74 2.13
CA ALA A 731 9.78 -26.57 0.96
C ALA A 731 10.72 -27.80 0.81
N ALA A 732 11.55 -28.11 1.79
CA ALA A 732 12.48 -29.23 1.71
C ALA A 732 11.92 -30.51 2.37
N ARG A 733 11.92 -31.59 1.63
CA ARG A 733 11.29 -32.88 1.93
C ARG A 733 11.79 -33.65 3.16
N ARG A 734 12.74 -33.15 3.99
CA ARG A 734 13.34 -33.97 5.03
C ARG A 734 13.67 -33.34 6.38
N ILE A 735 13.47 -32.05 6.59
CA ILE A 735 13.75 -31.42 7.90
C ILE A 735 12.64 -30.42 8.17
N GLY A 736 11.72 -30.78 9.08
CA GLY A 736 10.64 -29.88 9.50
C GLY A 736 11.18 -28.73 10.35
N PRO A 737 10.61 -27.51 10.23
CA PRO A 737 10.98 -26.42 11.10
C PRO A 737 10.55 -26.70 12.54
N VAL A 738 11.46 -26.54 13.46
CA VAL A 738 11.12 -26.48 14.89
C VAL A 738 10.60 -25.06 15.16
N CYS A 739 9.34 -24.94 15.48
CA CYS A 739 8.76 -23.64 15.87
C CYS A 739 8.73 -23.57 17.39
N ILE A 740 9.42 -22.59 17.94
CA ILE A 740 9.43 -22.33 19.39
C ILE A 740 8.67 -21.03 19.60
N ALA A 741 7.46 -21.11 20.14
CA ALA A 741 6.69 -19.94 20.57
C ALA A 741 6.85 -19.78 22.09
N MET A 742 7.35 -18.63 22.54
CA MET A 742 7.43 -18.29 23.95
C MET A 742 6.19 -17.51 24.34
N THR A 743 5.25 -18.15 25.03
CA THR A 743 4.02 -17.52 25.52
C THR A 743 3.81 -17.85 26.99
N GLY A 744 4.09 -16.88 27.85
CA GLY A 744 3.53 -16.92 29.21
C GLY A 744 2.10 -16.41 29.16
N GLY A 745 1.14 -17.18 29.66
CA GLY A 745 -0.20 -16.68 29.95
C GLY A 745 -1.39 -17.29 29.20
N TRP A 746 -1.20 -18.31 28.38
CA TRP A 746 -2.34 -18.94 27.69
C TRP A 746 -2.99 -20.13 28.46
N CYS A 747 -2.33 -20.67 29.46
CA CYS A 747 -2.86 -21.82 30.25
C CYS A 747 -3.85 -21.45 31.35
N GLY A 748 -4.34 -20.23 31.51
CA GLY A 748 -5.09 -19.80 32.67
C GLY A 748 -6.54 -19.35 32.49
N ARG A 749 -7.12 -19.32 31.31
CA ARG A 749 -8.55 -18.99 31.13
C ARG A 749 -9.19 -19.84 30.05
N HIS A 750 -10.15 -20.64 30.50
CA HIS A 750 -11.15 -21.37 29.76
C HIS A 750 -11.34 -20.93 28.30
N THR A 751 -10.70 -21.61 27.38
CA THR A 751 -11.22 -21.84 26.05
C THR A 751 -10.94 -23.29 25.67
N ASP A 752 -11.53 -24.22 26.44
CA ASP A 752 -11.83 -25.54 25.93
C ASP A 752 -12.89 -25.38 24.86
N LYS A 753 -12.46 -25.23 23.64
CA LYS A 753 -13.05 -25.71 22.37
C LYS A 753 -12.46 -24.92 21.20
N GLY A 754 -11.46 -25.50 20.55
CA GLY A 754 -11.21 -25.32 19.14
C GLY A 754 -10.44 -24.07 18.72
N CYS A 755 -9.19 -23.94 19.07
CA CYS A 755 -8.17 -23.23 18.27
C CYS A 755 -6.94 -24.13 18.14
#